data_f274554197f7d97af6783d2003463e82
#
_entry.id   f274554197f7d97af6783d2003463e82
#
_cell.length_a   1.000
_cell.length_b   1.000
_cell.length_c   1.000
_cell.angle_alpha   90.00
_cell.angle_beta   90.00
_cell.angle_gamma   90.00
#
_symmetry.space_group_name_H-M   'P 1'
#
loop_
_entity.id
_entity.type
_entity.pdbx_description
1 polymer ?
#
loop_
_entity_poly.entity_id
_entity_poly.type
_entity_poly.pdbx_seq_one_letter_code
_entity_poly.pdbx_strand_id
1 'polypeptide(L)'
;MHETIPRYLKKKNEKGNEEREREETSMKKFKKLLAGLLAGAMMLGSMSATAFAADATTTTKMPTIDTSLEGSLTIHKYEYNGTGGVTGTGETSDASNVPSDAKPLAGAGFTIYKVADAADLEEYYSTTPTTLPAVDDYVDDNGKIKSAYSSKKFGKEVKTNGDGIAKFENLALGFYVVIETSTPDKVTTPAAPFLVSIPMTTAEGDNWLYDVHVYPKNVTTYGGVTLVKKGNNNTPLSGVKFVLQKKNGTGWTDVTKNESDNSDLSLETNAEGKITVNGLSQGTYRFIETDRGGNDGYIMDGATAYQFTVNANGTIKYGDNDPAANITLPVTNEKPDMTKQVQKRNNTWGQDADYNVGDMVPYKITVDVPSNIKSLKEFTLTDTPTNLEDDIDSVAVKYGETSLTKDTNYTISKDTTNGKGFKISFKTTTMAACAGQQLVITYNAKLLPTAVTSTATNSAKLEYSNKILPDTDDGSNPNKPGEPGKDSIKNTTTVYTFGLQVVKKADNENGKALEGVQFDLYKEVAADTANAITGDAAKALGLDSTKAWLKINKAPLTTDKNGNVSQSGLANGTYYLVETKTNEGYNLLKAPVKVELSIVYTTSTKDEYYKDEKGVKTLVKHEVETTTFTENSITSTGTHTETIINKKGFTLPTTGGMGTIAITALGVALAFAGVLIIGASRKKTVK
;
A
#
# COMPACT_ATOMS: atom_id res chain seq x y z
N MET A 1 -5.08 -58.38 -4.97
CA MET A 1 -6.17 -57.47 -4.56
C MET A 1 -6.55 -56.67 -5.77
N HIS A 2 -7.68 -56.99 -6.38
CA HIS A 2 -8.26 -56.25 -7.52
C HIS A 2 -9.07 -55.09 -6.95
N GLU A 3 -8.64 -53.87 -7.20
CA GLU A 3 -9.45 -52.68 -6.90
C GLU A 3 -10.49 -52.47 -8.01
N THR A 4 -11.73 -52.57 -7.63
CA THR A 4 -12.90 -52.35 -8.50
C THR A 4 -13.20 -50.86 -8.52
N ILE A 5 -12.98 -50.20 -9.66
CA ILE A 5 -13.42 -48.83 -9.90
C ILE A 5 -14.93 -48.75 -9.93
N PRO A 6 -15.60 -47.83 -9.22
CA PRO A 6 -17.06 -47.76 -9.16
C PRO A 6 -17.69 -47.47 -10.54
N ARG A 7 -18.67 -48.22 -10.90
CA ARG A 7 -19.45 -48.17 -12.16
C ARG A 7 -20.03 -46.77 -12.50
N TYR A 8 -20.11 -45.88 -11.54
CA TYR A 8 -20.61 -44.51 -11.67
C TYR A 8 -19.68 -43.57 -12.43
N LEU A 9 -18.36 -43.72 -12.27
CA LEU A 9 -17.36 -42.89 -12.96
C LEU A 9 -17.21 -43.26 -14.44
N LYS A 10 -17.43 -44.53 -14.78
CA LYS A 10 -17.36 -44.99 -16.17
C LYS A 10 -18.54 -44.45 -17.03
N LYS A 11 -19.76 -44.34 -16.46
CA LYS A 11 -20.92 -43.73 -17.13
C LYS A 11 -20.80 -42.21 -17.32
N LYS A 12 -20.06 -41.50 -16.43
CA LYS A 12 -19.87 -40.04 -16.56
C LYS A 12 -18.85 -39.68 -17.65
N ASN A 13 -17.81 -40.49 -17.82
CA ASN A 13 -16.84 -40.31 -18.89
C ASN A 13 -17.38 -40.68 -20.27
N GLU A 14 -18.23 -41.71 -20.37
CA GLU A 14 -18.89 -42.07 -21.64
C GLU A 14 -19.89 -40.99 -22.09
N LYS A 15 -20.68 -40.42 -21.18
CA LYS A 15 -21.57 -39.28 -21.49
C LYS A 15 -20.82 -38.00 -21.88
N GLY A 16 -19.70 -37.69 -21.22
CA GLY A 16 -18.88 -36.51 -21.56
C GLY A 16 -18.22 -36.64 -22.94
N ASN A 17 -17.85 -37.84 -23.36
CA ASN A 17 -17.32 -38.07 -24.70
C ASN A 17 -18.43 -38.06 -25.78
N GLU A 18 -19.58 -38.58 -25.51
CA GLU A 18 -20.74 -38.51 -26.45
C GLU A 18 -21.25 -37.07 -26.61
N GLU A 19 -21.24 -36.24 -25.56
CA GLU A 19 -21.58 -34.83 -25.68
C GLU A 19 -20.51 -34.04 -26.46
N ARG A 20 -19.21 -34.29 -26.26
CA ARG A 20 -18.15 -33.70 -27.06
C ARG A 20 -18.21 -34.08 -28.52
N GLU A 21 -18.44 -35.36 -28.83
CA GLU A 21 -18.59 -35.80 -30.22
C GLU A 21 -19.86 -35.22 -30.87
N ARG A 22 -20.96 -35.03 -30.12
CA ARG A 22 -22.17 -34.35 -30.60
C ARG A 22 -21.93 -32.85 -30.83
N GLU A 23 -21.22 -32.16 -29.93
CA GLU A 23 -20.85 -30.75 -30.11
C GLU A 23 -19.89 -30.55 -31.28
N GLU A 24 -18.84 -31.37 -31.42
CA GLU A 24 -17.95 -31.32 -32.58
C GLU A 24 -18.68 -31.64 -33.89
N THR A 25 -19.58 -32.59 -33.89
CA THR A 25 -20.39 -32.96 -35.08
C THR A 25 -21.41 -31.86 -35.40
N SER A 26 -22.00 -31.23 -34.38
CA SER A 26 -22.90 -30.09 -34.53
C SER A 26 -22.16 -28.84 -35.06
N MET A 27 -20.96 -28.56 -34.54
CA MET A 27 -20.11 -27.46 -35.03
C MET A 27 -19.63 -27.71 -36.47
N LYS A 28 -19.27 -28.93 -36.81
CA LYS A 28 -18.93 -29.31 -38.21
C LYS A 28 -20.11 -29.16 -39.14
N LYS A 29 -21.32 -29.54 -38.71
CA LYS A 29 -22.58 -29.35 -39.49
C LYS A 29 -22.96 -27.89 -39.61
N PHE A 30 -22.77 -27.08 -38.53
CA PHE A 30 -23.05 -25.65 -38.55
C PHE A 30 -22.05 -24.89 -39.41
N LYS A 31 -20.72 -25.25 -39.37
CA LYS A 31 -19.71 -24.72 -40.27
C LYS A 31 -19.98 -25.08 -41.74
N LYS A 32 -20.42 -26.31 -42.02
CA LYS A 32 -20.82 -26.71 -43.37
C LYS A 32 -22.09 -25.99 -43.86
N LEU A 33 -23.06 -25.73 -42.97
CA LEU A 33 -24.25 -24.97 -43.31
C LEU A 33 -23.94 -23.49 -43.59
N LEU A 34 -23.04 -22.89 -42.81
CA LEU A 34 -22.62 -21.48 -42.97
C LEU A 34 -21.75 -21.30 -44.24
N ALA A 35 -20.84 -22.24 -44.51
CA ALA A 35 -20.02 -22.24 -45.72
C ALA A 35 -20.90 -22.48 -46.98
N GLY A 36 -21.88 -23.38 -46.91
CA GLY A 36 -22.81 -23.63 -47.98
C GLY A 36 -23.76 -22.46 -48.29
N LEU A 37 -24.17 -21.71 -47.26
CA LEU A 37 -24.99 -20.50 -47.43
C LEU A 37 -24.24 -19.33 -48.05
N LEU A 38 -22.94 -19.15 -47.71
CA LEU A 38 -22.11 -18.10 -48.31
C LEU A 38 -21.62 -18.45 -49.73
N ALA A 39 -21.32 -19.74 -50.01
CA ALA A 39 -20.93 -20.17 -51.35
C ALA A 39 -22.14 -20.23 -52.30
N GLY A 40 -23.32 -20.67 -51.83
CA GLY A 40 -24.54 -20.69 -52.60
C GLY A 40 -25.08 -19.32 -53.02
N ALA A 41 -24.75 -18.28 -52.25
CA ALA A 41 -25.16 -16.90 -52.56
C ALA A 41 -24.35 -16.26 -53.69
N MET A 42 -23.17 -16.77 -53.98
CA MET A 42 -22.32 -16.20 -55.08
C MET A 42 -22.60 -16.75 -56.48
N MET A 43 -23.45 -17.81 -56.62
CA MET A 43 -23.63 -18.49 -57.90
C MET A 43 -25.00 -18.32 -58.55
N LEU A 44 -25.95 -17.60 -57.96
CA LEU A 44 -27.33 -17.53 -58.49
C LEU A 44 -27.72 -16.14 -59.01
N GLY A 45 -26.77 -15.35 -59.50
CA GLY A 45 -27.02 -13.99 -60.00
C GLY A 45 -26.85 -13.74 -61.47
N SER A 46 -26.73 -14.78 -62.34
CA SER A 46 -26.54 -14.55 -63.75
C SER A 46 -27.56 -15.25 -64.64
N MET A 47 -28.84 -14.90 -64.53
CA MET A 47 -29.79 -15.14 -65.63
C MET A 47 -31.07 -14.32 -65.41
N SER A 48 -31.10 -13.12 -65.93
CA SER A 48 -32.35 -12.54 -66.44
C SER A 48 -32.02 -11.60 -67.58
N ALA A 49 -32.09 -12.17 -68.77
CA ALA A 49 -32.13 -11.36 -69.97
C ALA A 49 -33.47 -10.65 -70.11
N THR A 50 -33.47 -9.35 -70.04
CA THR A 50 -34.51 -8.52 -70.63
C THR A 50 -33.84 -7.42 -71.46
N ALA A 51 -34.00 -7.57 -72.77
CA ALA A 51 -33.60 -6.58 -73.74
C ALA A 51 -34.49 -5.34 -73.65
N PHE A 52 -33.89 -4.17 -73.50
CA PHE A 52 -34.45 -2.93 -74.03
C PHE A 52 -33.31 -2.03 -74.59
N ALA A 53 -33.63 -1.41 -75.70
CA ALA A 53 -32.72 -0.73 -76.61
C ALA A 53 -32.38 0.70 -76.17
N ALA A 54 -31.12 1.06 -76.47
CA ALA A 54 -30.57 2.30 -77.00
C ALA A 54 -30.61 3.58 -76.20
N ASP A 55 -29.45 4.07 -75.81
CA ASP A 55 -28.90 5.28 -76.49
C ASP A 55 -27.37 5.28 -76.43
N ALA A 56 -26.75 5.80 -77.47
CA ALA A 56 -25.36 5.58 -77.81
C ALA A 56 -24.43 6.65 -77.21
N THR A 57 -23.62 6.23 -76.29
CA THR A 57 -22.25 6.73 -76.17
C THR A 57 -21.31 5.53 -76.34
N THR A 58 -20.51 5.54 -77.37
CA THR A 58 -19.70 4.43 -77.83
C THR A 58 -18.56 4.12 -76.83
N THR A 59 -18.82 3.33 -75.86
CA THR A 59 -17.85 2.45 -75.24
C THR A 59 -17.77 1.21 -76.11
N THR A 60 -16.63 0.88 -76.66
CA THR A 60 -16.41 -0.32 -77.46
C THR A 60 -16.71 -1.52 -76.60
N LYS A 61 -17.87 -2.16 -76.76
CA LYS A 61 -18.22 -3.42 -76.04
C LYS A 61 -17.35 -4.51 -76.63
N MET A 62 -16.67 -5.26 -75.74
CA MET A 62 -15.86 -6.42 -76.14
C MET A 62 -16.64 -7.68 -75.81
N PRO A 63 -17.41 -8.22 -76.76
CA PRO A 63 -18.28 -9.42 -76.56
C PRO A 63 -17.51 -10.71 -76.38
N THR A 64 -16.21 -10.70 -76.65
CA THR A 64 -15.30 -11.85 -76.49
C THR A 64 -14.17 -11.52 -75.54
N ILE A 65 -13.70 -12.53 -74.82
CA ILE A 65 -12.56 -12.41 -73.93
C ILE A 65 -11.31 -12.06 -74.74
N ASP A 66 -10.62 -10.96 -74.44
CA ASP A 66 -9.31 -10.66 -75.00
C ASP A 66 -8.24 -11.40 -74.21
N THR A 67 -7.74 -12.49 -74.78
CA THR A 67 -6.74 -13.37 -74.18
C THR A 67 -5.33 -12.80 -74.14
N SER A 68 -5.11 -11.61 -74.71
CA SER A 68 -3.85 -10.89 -74.66
C SER A 68 -3.71 -10.00 -73.41
N LEU A 69 -4.81 -9.80 -72.72
CA LEU A 69 -4.84 -8.98 -71.50
C LEU A 69 -4.51 -9.85 -70.27
N GLU A 70 -3.95 -9.18 -69.24
CA GLU A 70 -3.85 -9.67 -67.91
C GLU A 70 -4.88 -8.93 -67.02
N GLY A 71 -5.27 -9.52 -65.89
CA GLY A 71 -6.19 -8.89 -65.01
C GLY A 71 -5.62 -8.63 -63.60
N SER A 72 -6.45 -8.16 -62.69
CA SER A 72 -6.08 -7.98 -61.32
C SER A 72 -7.20 -8.43 -60.38
N LEU A 73 -6.85 -8.74 -59.12
CA LEU A 73 -7.81 -8.99 -58.03
C LEU A 73 -7.46 -8.09 -56.86
N THR A 74 -8.41 -7.25 -56.50
CA THR A 74 -8.34 -6.37 -55.30
C THR A 74 -9.29 -6.87 -54.21
N ILE A 75 -8.72 -7.26 -53.10
CA ILE A 75 -9.49 -7.74 -51.93
C ILE A 75 -9.62 -6.58 -50.96
N HIS A 76 -10.85 -6.15 -50.69
CA HIS A 76 -11.23 -5.18 -49.65
C HIS A 76 -11.73 -5.93 -48.44
N LYS A 77 -10.89 -6.11 -47.44
CA LYS A 77 -11.16 -6.93 -46.26
C LYS A 77 -11.75 -6.12 -45.12
N TYR A 78 -12.81 -6.64 -44.53
CA TYR A 78 -13.49 -5.99 -43.41
C TYR A 78 -13.65 -6.93 -42.23
N GLU A 79 -13.73 -6.36 -41.01
CA GLU A 79 -14.32 -7.00 -39.86
C GLU A 79 -15.80 -6.60 -39.74
N TYR A 80 -16.65 -7.60 -39.52
CA TYR A 80 -18.08 -7.40 -39.39
C TYR A 80 -18.72 -8.55 -38.64
N ASN A 81 -19.41 -8.25 -37.53
CA ASN A 81 -20.05 -9.25 -36.66
C ASN A 81 -21.57 -9.39 -36.89
N GLY A 82 -22.10 -8.60 -37.81
CA GLY A 82 -23.51 -8.68 -38.16
C GLY A 82 -23.83 -9.87 -39.11
N THR A 83 -25.10 -10.06 -39.34
CA THR A 83 -25.64 -11.07 -40.26
C THR A 83 -26.09 -10.44 -41.56
N GLY A 84 -25.95 -11.17 -42.64
CA GLY A 84 -26.35 -10.74 -43.98
C GLY A 84 -25.18 -10.27 -44.83
N GLY A 85 -25.38 -10.28 -46.11
CA GLY A 85 -24.47 -9.82 -47.14
C GLY A 85 -25.16 -9.89 -48.51
N VAL A 86 -24.69 -9.07 -49.43
CA VAL A 86 -25.12 -9.08 -50.82
C VAL A 86 -24.05 -9.79 -51.64
N THR A 87 -24.46 -10.58 -52.62
CA THR A 87 -23.52 -11.21 -53.57
C THR A 87 -22.82 -10.10 -54.36
N GLY A 88 -21.48 -10.15 -54.36
CA GLY A 88 -20.68 -9.18 -55.12
C GLY A 88 -20.75 -9.46 -56.64
N THR A 89 -20.61 -8.43 -57.41
CA THR A 89 -20.53 -8.45 -58.90
C THR A 89 -19.11 -8.48 -59.39
N GLY A 90 -18.13 -8.25 -58.47
CA GLY A 90 -16.71 -8.08 -58.82
C GLY A 90 -16.34 -6.66 -59.15
N GLU A 91 -17.28 -5.71 -59.12
CA GLU A 91 -17.04 -4.32 -59.45
C GLU A 91 -16.71 -3.47 -58.22
N THR A 92 -16.13 -2.26 -58.47
CA THR A 92 -15.88 -1.27 -57.40
C THR A 92 -17.16 -0.74 -56.75
N SER A 93 -18.27 -0.76 -57.49
CA SER A 93 -19.62 -0.38 -57.03
C SER A 93 -20.13 -1.22 -55.86
N ASP A 94 -19.61 -2.47 -55.68
CA ASP A 94 -19.92 -3.32 -54.56
C ASP A 94 -19.51 -2.76 -53.20
N ALA A 95 -18.65 -1.74 -53.20
CA ALA A 95 -18.30 -0.98 -51.99
C ALA A 95 -19.55 -0.40 -51.29
N SER A 96 -20.59 -0.04 -52.03
CA SER A 96 -21.88 0.46 -51.51
C SER A 96 -22.65 -0.60 -50.73
N ASN A 97 -22.38 -1.88 -50.93
CA ASN A 97 -22.99 -3.02 -50.29
C ASN A 97 -22.29 -3.44 -48.99
N VAL A 98 -21.15 -2.78 -48.64
CA VAL A 98 -20.46 -3.01 -47.37
C VAL A 98 -21.26 -2.34 -46.25
N PRO A 99 -21.63 -3.05 -45.17
CA PRO A 99 -22.33 -2.45 -44.03
C PRO A 99 -21.56 -1.24 -43.47
N SER A 100 -22.31 -0.19 -43.11
CA SER A 100 -21.73 1.07 -42.64
C SER A 100 -20.93 0.96 -41.35
N ASP A 101 -21.18 -0.10 -40.54
CA ASP A 101 -20.48 -0.43 -39.31
C ASP A 101 -19.34 -1.45 -39.50
N ALA A 102 -19.16 -1.98 -40.71
CA ALA A 102 -17.99 -2.79 -41.05
C ALA A 102 -16.73 -1.92 -41.09
N LYS A 103 -15.65 -2.41 -40.49
CA LYS A 103 -14.36 -1.71 -40.43
C LYS A 103 -13.32 -2.38 -41.29
N PRO A 104 -12.42 -1.63 -41.98
CA PRO A 104 -11.31 -2.24 -42.69
C PRO A 104 -10.45 -3.11 -41.77
N LEU A 105 -10.07 -4.29 -42.22
CA LEU A 105 -9.27 -5.25 -41.47
C LEU A 105 -7.87 -5.37 -42.05
N ALA A 106 -6.90 -4.77 -41.38
CA ALA A 106 -5.48 -4.90 -41.70
C ALA A 106 -4.90 -6.25 -41.26
N GLY A 107 -3.85 -6.74 -41.96
CA GLY A 107 -3.06 -7.88 -41.56
C GLY A 107 -3.65 -9.25 -41.93
N ALA A 108 -4.82 -9.30 -42.56
CA ALA A 108 -5.36 -10.54 -43.11
C ALA A 108 -4.54 -10.96 -44.35
N GLY A 109 -3.97 -12.14 -44.33
CA GLY A 109 -3.13 -12.65 -45.41
C GLY A 109 -3.88 -13.55 -46.39
N PHE A 110 -3.75 -13.27 -47.67
CA PHE A 110 -4.39 -14.01 -48.72
C PHE A 110 -3.35 -14.71 -49.63
N THR A 111 -3.68 -15.93 -49.98
CA THR A 111 -2.96 -16.70 -51.03
C THR A 111 -3.94 -17.08 -52.08
N ILE A 112 -3.57 -16.93 -53.38
CA ILE A 112 -4.39 -17.34 -54.50
C ILE A 112 -3.71 -18.48 -55.29
N TYR A 113 -4.52 -19.33 -55.88
CA TYR A 113 -4.08 -20.50 -56.66
C TYR A 113 -4.80 -20.50 -57.99
N LYS A 114 -4.04 -20.46 -59.11
CA LYS A 114 -4.62 -20.56 -60.46
C LYS A 114 -4.96 -22.01 -60.76
N VAL A 115 -6.24 -22.36 -60.73
CA VAL A 115 -6.74 -23.75 -60.83
C VAL A 115 -7.22 -24.14 -62.23
N ALA A 116 -7.47 -23.14 -63.10
CA ALA A 116 -7.85 -23.36 -64.48
C ALA A 116 -7.24 -22.24 -65.37
N ASP A 117 -7.01 -22.54 -66.67
CA ASP A 117 -6.42 -21.65 -67.62
C ASP A 117 -7.48 -20.92 -68.48
N ALA A 118 -7.07 -20.02 -69.39
CA ALA A 118 -7.96 -19.26 -70.28
C ALA A 118 -8.78 -20.16 -71.21
N ALA A 119 -8.23 -21.28 -71.64
CA ALA A 119 -8.94 -22.26 -72.47
C ALA A 119 -10.09 -22.91 -71.71
N ASP A 120 -9.92 -23.17 -70.39
CA ASP A 120 -10.95 -23.70 -69.52
C ASP A 120 -12.08 -22.65 -69.29
N LEU A 121 -11.76 -21.34 -69.32
CA LEU A 121 -12.75 -20.27 -69.30
C LEU A 121 -13.60 -20.24 -70.54
N GLU A 122 -13.03 -20.43 -71.73
CA GLU A 122 -13.76 -20.51 -72.99
C GLU A 122 -14.75 -21.67 -72.99
N GLU A 123 -14.33 -22.83 -72.50
CA GLU A 123 -15.21 -24.00 -72.33
C GLU A 123 -16.29 -23.74 -71.33
N TYR A 124 -15.97 -23.15 -70.15
CA TYR A 124 -16.92 -22.83 -69.08
C TYR A 124 -17.97 -21.83 -69.53
N TYR A 125 -17.63 -20.81 -70.30
CA TYR A 125 -18.55 -19.78 -70.83
C TYR A 125 -19.18 -20.20 -72.17
N SER A 126 -18.97 -21.40 -72.62
CA SER A 126 -19.62 -21.93 -73.78
C SER A 126 -21.15 -22.12 -73.55
N THR A 127 -21.92 -22.27 -74.65
CA THR A 127 -23.39 -22.37 -74.66
C THR A 127 -23.93 -23.60 -73.94
N THR A 128 -23.08 -24.57 -73.56
CA THR A 128 -23.48 -25.80 -72.85
C THR A 128 -22.45 -26.20 -71.80
N PRO A 129 -22.26 -25.45 -70.70
CA PRO A 129 -21.41 -25.89 -69.63
C PRO A 129 -22.03 -27.12 -68.92
N THR A 130 -21.22 -28.17 -68.79
CA THR A 130 -21.70 -29.42 -68.20
C THR A 130 -21.71 -29.43 -66.68
N THR A 131 -20.88 -28.61 -66.07
CA THR A 131 -20.78 -28.48 -64.61
C THR A 131 -20.11 -27.19 -64.23
N LEU A 132 -20.70 -26.43 -63.26
CA LEU A 132 -20.06 -25.25 -62.67
C LEU A 132 -18.96 -25.68 -61.72
N PRO A 133 -17.72 -25.11 -61.82
CA PRO A 133 -16.68 -25.39 -60.85
C PRO A 133 -17.08 -24.88 -59.50
N ALA A 134 -16.93 -25.71 -58.46
CA ALA A 134 -17.20 -25.36 -57.08
C ALA A 134 -15.91 -25.22 -56.30
N VAL A 135 -15.87 -24.35 -55.30
CA VAL A 135 -14.70 -24.17 -54.46
C VAL A 135 -14.27 -25.49 -53.76
N ASP A 136 -15.26 -26.32 -53.42
CA ASP A 136 -15.01 -27.63 -52.79
C ASP A 136 -14.28 -28.64 -53.72
N ASP A 137 -14.22 -28.39 -55.03
CA ASP A 137 -13.40 -29.20 -55.95
C ASP A 137 -11.90 -29.00 -55.68
N TYR A 138 -11.51 -27.83 -55.14
CA TYR A 138 -10.13 -27.36 -54.98
C TYR A 138 -9.64 -27.33 -53.54
N VAL A 139 -10.54 -27.19 -52.56
CA VAL A 139 -10.18 -27.13 -51.13
C VAL A 139 -10.68 -28.35 -50.34
N ASP A 140 -10.02 -28.68 -49.26
CA ASP A 140 -10.45 -29.73 -48.32
C ASP A 140 -11.51 -29.23 -47.34
N ASP A 141 -12.04 -30.11 -46.47
CA ASP A 141 -13.02 -29.82 -45.46
C ASP A 141 -12.56 -28.75 -44.44
N ASN A 142 -11.27 -28.43 -44.38
CA ASN A 142 -10.70 -27.39 -43.51
C ASN A 142 -10.41 -26.08 -44.27
N GLY A 143 -10.89 -25.96 -45.52
CA GLY A 143 -10.66 -24.79 -46.38
C GLY A 143 -9.23 -24.62 -46.87
N LYS A 144 -8.41 -25.67 -46.82
CA LYS A 144 -7.05 -25.65 -47.35
C LYS A 144 -7.05 -26.17 -48.79
N ILE A 145 -6.16 -25.62 -49.60
CA ILE A 145 -5.97 -26.10 -50.97
C ILE A 145 -5.60 -27.59 -50.98
N LYS A 146 -6.26 -28.39 -51.78
CA LYS A 146 -5.97 -29.82 -51.96
C LYS A 146 -4.56 -29.99 -52.55
N SER A 147 -3.86 -31.07 -52.20
CA SER A 147 -2.48 -31.35 -52.61
C SER A 147 -2.27 -31.30 -54.14
N ALA A 148 -3.27 -31.72 -54.93
CA ALA A 148 -3.22 -31.64 -56.38
C ALA A 148 -3.05 -30.23 -56.93
N TYR A 149 -3.47 -29.21 -56.19
CA TYR A 149 -3.42 -27.80 -56.62
C TYR A 149 -2.39 -26.99 -55.85
N SER A 150 -1.67 -27.56 -54.91
CA SER A 150 -0.72 -26.83 -54.03
C SER A 150 0.42 -26.16 -54.82
N SER A 151 0.83 -26.76 -55.93
CA SER A 151 1.84 -26.22 -56.86
C SER A 151 1.33 -25.06 -57.73
N LYS A 152 0.02 -24.84 -57.78
CA LYS A 152 -0.64 -23.78 -58.57
C LYS A 152 -0.68 -22.43 -57.83
N LYS A 153 0.03 -22.28 -56.73
CA LYS A 153 0.13 -21.04 -55.98
C LYS A 153 0.70 -19.91 -56.85
N PHE A 154 -0.01 -18.78 -56.87
CA PHE A 154 0.44 -17.56 -57.54
C PHE A 154 1.13 -16.63 -56.54
N GLY A 155 2.42 -16.40 -56.76
CA GLY A 155 3.20 -15.48 -55.97
C GLY A 155 3.34 -15.86 -54.47
N LYS A 156 3.52 -14.84 -53.63
CA LYS A 156 3.56 -14.95 -52.16
C LYS A 156 2.22 -14.58 -51.55
N GLU A 157 2.04 -14.88 -50.26
CA GLU A 157 0.91 -14.35 -49.51
C GLU A 157 0.95 -12.80 -49.52
N VAL A 158 -0.19 -12.17 -49.76
CA VAL A 158 -0.35 -10.71 -49.71
C VAL A 158 -1.20 -10.39 -48.50
N LYS A 159 -0.72 -9.51 -47.63
CA LYS A 159 -1.47 -9.04 -46.44
C LYS A 159 -2.17 -7.75 -46.73
N THR A 160 -3.37 -7.60 -46.14
CA THR A 160 -4.11 -6.34 -46.19
C THR A 160 -3.37 -5.24 -45.45
N ASN A 161 -3.35 -4.03 -46.05
CA ASN A 161 -2.80 -2.81 -45.50
C ASN A 161 -3.74 -2.17 -44.43
N GLY A 162 -3.43 -0.96 -43.97
CA GLY A 162 -4.26 -0.20 -42.99
C GLY A 162 -5.69 0.06 -43.43
N ASP A 163 -5.93 0.12 -44.75
CA ASP A 163 -7.25 0.31 -45.35
C ASP A 163 -7.97 -1.02 -45.65
N GLY A 164 -7.41 -2.15 -45.22
CA GLY A 164 -7.95 -3.47 -45.45
C GLY A 164 -7.74 -3.99 -46.89
N ILE A 165 -6.79 -3.45 -47.64
CA ILE A 165 -6.64 -3.75 -49.08
C ILE A 165 -5.45 -4.70 -49.30
N ALA A 166 -5.69 -5.81 -50.01
CA ALA A 166 -4.67 -6.68 -50.60
C ALA A 166 -4.91 -6.76 -52.12
N LYS A 167 -3.87 -6.55 -52.94
CA LYS A 167 -3.95 -6.53 -54.39
C LYS A 167 -3.01 -7.56 -55.05
N PHE A 168 -3.52 -8.30 -56.01
CA PHE A 168 -2.80 -9.18 -56.89
C PHE A 168 -2.90 -8.60 -58.31
N GLU A 169 -1.75 -8.37 -58.95
CA GLU A 169 -1.63 -7.78 -60.30
C GLU A 169 -1.00 -8.77 -61.27
N ASN A 170 -1.14 -8.47 -62.55
CA ASN A 170 -0.60 -9.27 -63.67
C ASN A 170 -1.08 -10.73 -63.60
N LEU A 171 -2.40 -10.90 -63.36
CA LEU A 171 -3.02 -12.20 -63.30
C LEU A 171 -3.32 -12.69 -64.73
N ALA A 172 -2.70 -13.79 -65.16
CA ALA A 172 -3.09 -14.48 -66.39
C ALA A 172 -4.53 -14.96 -66.29
N LEU A 173 -5.30 -14.88 -67.36
CA LEU A 173 -6.70 -15.27 -67.40
C LEU A 173 -6.91 -16.71 -66.94
N GLY A 174 -7.99 -16.98 -66.18
CA GLY A 174 -8.29 -18.27 -65.63
C GLY A 174 -9.12 -18.21 -64.35
N PHE A 175 -9.32 -19.37 -63.69
CA PHE A 175 -9.96 -19.47 -62.38
C PHE A 175 -8.90 -19.43 -61.27
N TYR A 176 -9.24 -18.67 -60.22
CA TYR A 176 -8.41 -18.53 -59.04
C TYR A 176 -9.19 -18.91 -57.77
N VAL A 177 -8.66 -19.85 -56.98
CA VAL A 177 -9.13 -20.09 -55.60
C VAL A 177 -8.42 -19.09 -54.69
N VAL A 178 -9.19 -18.33 -53.92
CA VAL A 178 -8.70 -17.33 -52.98
C VAL A 178 -8.88 -17.89 -51.56
N ILE A 179 -7.80 -17.94 -50.80
CA ILE A 179 -7.80 -18.47 -49.44
C ILE A 179 -7.20 -17.44 -48.51
N GLU A 180 -7.89 -17.13 -47.43
CA GLU A 180 -7.33 -16.38 -46.31
C GLU A 180 -6.42 -17.32 -45.50
N THR A 181 -5.10 -17.19 -45.65
CA THR A 181 -4.11 -18.11 -45.12
C THR A 181 -3.52 -17.69 -43.79
N SER A 182 -3.63 -16.43 -43.44
CA SER A 182 -3.30 -15.92 -42.09
C SER A 182 -4.28 -14.84 -41.66
N THR A 183 -4.58 -14.80 -40.36
CA THR A 183 -5.53 -13.88 -39.76
C THR A 183 -4.92 -13.11 -38.59
N PRO A 184 -5.31 -11.85 -38.36
CA PRO A 184 -5.03 -11.17 -37.10
C PRO A 184 -5.63 -11.90 -35.88
N ASP A 185 -5.04 -11.76 -34.71
CA ASP A 185 -5.44 -12.43 -33.46
C ASP A 185 -6.92 -12.22 -33.09
N LYS A 186 -7.49 -11.08 -33.46
CA LYS A 186 -8.89 -10.74 -33.18
C LYS A 186 -9.91 -11.52 -34.02
N VAL A 187 -9.48 -12.18 -35.07
CA VAL A 187 -10.37 -12.93 -35.96
C VAL A 187 -10.71 -14.28 -35.36
N THR A 188 -12.01 -14.52 -35.16
CA THR A 188 -12.55 -15.81 -34.68
C THR A 188 -13.11 -16.66 -35.79
N THR A 189 -13.60 -16.04 -36.85
CA THR A 189 -14.06 -16.73 -38.05
C THR A 189 -13.52 -16.02 -39.29
N PRO A 190 -12.54 -16.62 -39.99
CA PRO A 190 -12.01 -16.11 -41.24
C PRO A 190 -13.07 -16.20 -42.36
N ALA A 191 -12.86 -15.46 -43.45
CA ALA A 191 -13.64 -15.63 -44.65
C ALA A 191 -13.45 -17.06 -45.21
N ALA A 192 -14.54 -17.69 -45.66
CA ALA A 192 -14.43 -18.94 -46.37
C ALA A 192 -13.66 -18.77 -47.68
N PRO A 193 -12.92 -19.79 -48.12
CA PRO A 193 -12.34 -19.78 -49.46
C PRO A 193 -13.40 -19.56 -50.54
N PHE A 194 -13.02 -18.86 -51.59
CA PHE A 194 -13.94 -18.59 -52.70
C PHE A 194 -13.21 -18.72 -54.04
N LEU A 195 -14.02 -18.89 -55.09
CA LEU A 195 -13.52 -18.96 -56.48
C LEU A 195 -13.83 -17.65 -57.19
N VAL A 196 -12.90 -17.20 -58.01
CA VAL A 196 -13.03 -16.00 -58.85
C VAL A 196 -12.49 -16.29 -60.21
N SER A 197 -13.16 -15.83 -61.28
CA SER A 197 -12.63 -15.85 -62.64
C SER A 197 -11.97 -14.52 -62.99
N ILE A 198 -10.94 -14.55 -63.77
CA ILE A 198 -10.31 -13.39 -64.36
C ILE A 198 -10.29 -13.62 -65.88
N PRO A 199 -11.10 -12.93 -66.71
CA PRO A 199 -12.07 -11.90 -66.32
C PRO A 199 -13.37 -12.48 -65.75
N MET A 200 -14.20 -11.61 -65.15
CA MET A 200 -15.61 -11.84 -64.85
C MET A 200 -16.46 -11.11 -65.85
N THR A 201 -17.76 -11.46 -65.94
CA THR A 201 -18.75 -10.65 -66.63
C THR A 201 -19.13 -9.46 -65.79
N THR A 202 -19.28 -8.26 -66.34
CA THR A 202 -19.82 -7.08 -65.64
C THR A 202 -21.22 -7.33 -65.08
N ALA A 203 -21.61 -6.57 -64.07
CA ALA A 203 -22.95 -6.66 -63.45
C ALA A 203 -24.09 -6.52 -64.47
N GLU A 204 -23.89 -5.72 -65.49
CA GLU A 204 -24.86 -5.48 -66.58
C GLU A 204 -24.86 -6.62 -67.61
N GLY A 205 -23.87 -7.50 -67.59
CA GLY A 205 -23.77 -8.68 -68.44
C GLY A 205 -23.33 -8.39 -69.88
N ASP A 206 -22.75 -7.21 -70.14
CA ASP A 206 -22.51 -6.69 -71.49
C ASP A 206 -21.04 -6.48 -71.82
N ASN A 207 -20.11 -6.75 -70.86
CA ASN A 207 -18.67 -6.59 -71.02
C ASN A 207 -17.90 -7.54 -70.10
N TRP A 208 -16.58 -7.63 -70.31
CA TRP A 208 -15.65 -8.38 -69.45
C TRP A 208 -14.89 -7.47 -68.47
N LEU A 209 -14.87 -7.91 -67.22
CA LEU A 209 -14.23 -7.24 -66.09
C LEU A 209 -12.89 -7.90 -65.78
N TYR A 210 -11.78 -7.26 -66.11
CA TYR A 210 -10.42 -7.75 -65.90
C TYR A 210 -9.85 -7.32 -64.54
N ASP A 211 -10.35 -6.21 -63.98
CA ASP A 211 -9.99 -5.72 -62.64
C ASP A 211 -11.13 -6.05 -61.65
N VAL A 212 -10.97 -7.16 -60.93
CA VAL A 212 -12.01 -7.73 -60.08
C VAL A 212 -11.82 -7.27 -58.64
N HIS A 213 -12.92 -6.77 -58.01
CA HIS A 213 -12.95 -6.35 -56.63
C HIS A 213 -13.85 -7.26 -55.81
N VAL A 214 -13.38 -7.65 -54.59
CA VAL A 214 -14.12 -8.52 -53.68
C VAL A 214 -14.06 -7.95 -52.26
N TYR A 215 -15.16 -8.13 -51.47
CA TYR A 215 -15.37 -7.50 -50.16
C TYR A 215 -15.64 -8.55 -49.06
N PRO A 216 -14.71 -9.48 -48.81
CA PRO A 216 -14.89 -10.51 -47.80
C PRO A 216 -14.80 -9.94 -46.38
N LYS A 217 -15.57 -10.56 -45.43
CA LYS A 217 -15.67 -10.10 -44.05
C LYS A 217 -15.25 -11.19 -43.09
N ASN A 218 -14.61 -10.81 -41.97
CA ASN A 218 -14.27 -11.71 -40.85
C ASN A 218 -15.11 -11.36 -39.64
N VAL A 219 -15.46 -12.40 -38.85
CA VAL A 219 -16.00 -12.21 -37.50
C VAL A 219 -14.81 -12.00 -36.53
N THR A 220 -14.93 -10.99 -35.67
CA THR A 220 -13.92 -10.64 -34.68
C THR A 220 -14.50 -10.72 -33.28
N THR A 221 -13.69 -11.04 -32.30
CA THR A 221 -14.07 -11.10 -30.89
C THR A 221 -13.02 -10.43 -30.02
N TYR A 222 -13.50 -9.70 -29.02
CA TYR A 222 -12.67 -8.97 -28.10
C TYR A 222 -13.06 -9.27 -26.66
N GLY A 223 -12.06 -9.24 -25.78
CA GLY A 223 -12.26 -9.38 -24.34
C GLY A 223 -12.15 -8.05 -23.62
N GLY A 224 -12.66 -8.00 -22.39
CA GLY A 224 -12.51 -6.86 -21.50
C GLY A 224 -12.10 -7.28 -20.08
N VAL A 225 -11.29 -6.46 -19.41
CA VAL A 225 -10.76 -6.69 -18.06
C VAL A 225 -10.89 -5.44 -17.22
N THR A 226 -11.21 -5.61 -15.94
CA THR A 226 -11.20 -4.53 -14.96
C THR A 226 -10.10 -4.80 -13.93
N LEU A 227 -9.11 -3.93 -13.85
CA LEU A 227 -8.14 -3.91 -12.75
C LEU A 227 -8.73 -3.09 -11.60
N VAL A 228 -8.60 -3.59 -10.35
CA VAL A 228 -9.03 -2.87 -9.14
C VAL A 228 -7.83 -2.70 -8.22
N LYS A 229 -7.38 -1.47 -8.06
CA LYS A 229 -6.25 -1.06 -7.25
C LYS A 229 -6.67 -0.60 -5.88
N LYS A 230 -6.12 -1.21 -4.84
CA LYS A 230 -6.41 -0.89 -3.45
C LYS A 230 -5.14 -0.82 -2.61
N GLY A 231 -5.23 -0.15 -1.45
CA GLY A 231 -4.30 -0.30 -0.34
C GLY A 231 -4.60 -1.54 0.50
N ASN A 232 -3.66 -1.95 1.35
CA ASN A 232 -3.81 -3.08 2.27
C ASN A 232 -4.97 -2.92 3.28
N ASN A 233 -5.47 -1.71 3.49
CA ASN A 233 -6.67 -1.38 4.27
C ASN A 233 -7.96 -1.36 3.43
N ASN A 234 -7.94 -1.90 2.20
CA ASN A 234 -9.03 -1.86 1.21
C ASN A 234 -9.42 -0.46 0.69
N THR A 235 -8.67 0.59 0.99
CA THR A 235 -8.89 1.93 0.43
C THR A 235 -8.63 1.91 -1.07
N PRO A 236 -9.54 2.40 -1.93
CA PRO A 236 -9.26 2.57 -3.36
C PRO A 236 -8.10 3.54 -3.58
N LEU A 237 -7.18 3.19 -4.47
CA LEU A 237 -6.05 4.05 -4.84
C LEU A 237 -6.26 4.63 -6.24
N SER A 238 -6.57 5.93 -6.32
CA SER A 238 -6.75 6.65 -7.59
C SER A 238 -5.45 7.23 -8.11
N GLY A 239 -5.37 7.50 -9.41
CA GLY A 239 -4.21 8.12 -10.05
C GLY A 239 -3.00 7.20 -10.21
N VAL A 240 -3.13 5.91 -9.89
CA VAL A 240 -2.06 4.91 -10.07
C VAL A 240 -1.97 4.55 -11.55
N LYS A 241 -0.74 4.62 -12.11
CA LYS A 241 -0.52 4.37 -13.55
C LYS A 241 0.05 2.98 -13.79
N PHE A 242 -0.43 2.39 -14.87
CA PHE A 242 0.01 1.08 -15.35
C PHE A 242 0.43 1.17 -16.81
N VAL A 243 1.28 0.23 -17.21
CA VAL A 243 1.47 -0.14 -18.61
C VAL A 243 0.74 -1.47 -18.84
N LEU A 244 0.03 -1.57 -19.98
CA LEU A 244 -0.53 -2.82 -20.47
C LEU A 244 0.36 -3.33 -21.60
N GLN A 245 0.76 -4.60 -21.53
CA GLN A 245 1.61 -5.22 -22.55
C GLN A 245 0.99 -6.51 -23.08
N LYS A 246 1.13 -6.76 -24.38
CA LYS A 246 0.77 -8.01 -25.05
C LYS A 246 2.02 -8.83 -25.34
N LYS A 247 1.96 -10.13 -25.09
CA LYS A 247 3.06 -11.04 -25.39
C LYS A 247 3.22 -11.21 -26.90
N ASN A 248 4.45 -11.01 -27.40
CA ASN A 248 4.79 -11.18 -28.80
C ASN A 248 6.04 -12.08 -28.91
N GLY A 249 5.85 -13.34 -29.26
CA GLY A 249 6.90 -14.35 -29.20
C GLY A 249 7.47 -14.51 -27.80
N THR A 250 8.76 -14.24 -27.62
CA THR A 250 9.43 -14.23 -26.31
C THR A 250 9.40 -12.88 -25.61
N GLY A 251 9.01 -11.80 -26.31
CA GLY A 251 8.98 -10.43 -25.81
C GLY A 251 7.57 -9.94 -25.43
N TRP A 252 7.51 -8.66 -25.07
CA TRP A 252 6.30 -7.95 -24.72
C TRP A 252 6.25 -6.62 -25.47
N THR A 253 5.06 -6.23 -25.92
CA THR A 253 4.82 -4.97 -26.65
C THR A 253 3.74 -4.18 -25.93
N ASP A 254 3.92 -2.88 -25.77
CA ASP A 254 2.98 -2.00 -25.12
C ASP A 254 1.68 -1.88 -25.92
N VAL A 255 0.54 -1.97 -25.23
CA VAL A 255 -0.80 -1.81 -25.79
C VAL A 255 -1.34 -0.48 -25.29
N THR A 256 -1.38 0.51 -26.18
CA THR A 256 -1.83 1.88 -25.84
C THR A 256 -3.22 2.19 -26.42
N LYS A 257 -3.73 1.32 -27.29
CA LYS A 257 -5.00 1.51 -27.97
C LYS A 257 -5.92 0.32 -27.84
N ASN A 258 -7.20 0.58 -27.82
CA ASN A 258 -8.27 -0.39 -27.96
C ASN A 258 -8.23 -0.98 -29.38
N GLU A 259 -8.08 -2.30 -29.52
CA GLU A 259 -7.96 -2.95 -30.81
C GLU A 259 -9.30 -3.04 -31.58
N SER A 260 -10.45 -2.75 -30.92
CA SER A 260 -11.77 -2.77 -31.56
C SER A 260 -12.14 -1.45 -32.23
N ASP A 261 -11.66 -0.30 -31.71
CA ASP A 261 -12.04 1.02 -32.21
C ASP A 261 -10.88 2.00 -32.37
N ASN A 262 -9.65 1.55 -32.07
CA ASN A 262 -8.42 2.32 -32.12
C ASN A 262 -8.39 3.57 -31.19
N SER A 263 -9.29 3.64 -30.21
CA SER A 263 -9.26 4.68 -29.18
C SER A 263 -8.09 4.50 -28.22
N ASP A 264 -7.62 5.59 -27.61
CA ASP A 264 -6.57 5.54 -26.64
C ASP A 264 -7.06 4.88 -25.34
N LEU A 265 -6.23 4.00 -24.75
CA LEU A 265 -6.51 3.37 -23.47
C LEU A 265 -6.15 4.31 -22.32
N SER A 266 -7.07 4.43 -21.34
CA SER A 266 -6.77 5.08 -20.07
C SER A 266 -6.24 4.04 -19.09
N LEU A 267 -4.94 4.10 -18.82
CA LEU A 267 -4.23 3.14 -17.94
C LEU A 267 -3.88 3.78 -16.57
N GLU A 268 -4.69 4.72 -16.13
CA GLU A 268 -4.62 5.37 -14.82
C GLU A 268 -5.89 5.05 -14.03
N THR A 269 -5.76 4.70 -12.75
CA THR A 269 -6.91 4.34 -11.91
C THR A 269 -7.79 5.56 -11.61
N ASN A 270 -9.10 5.38 -11.73
CA ASN A 270 -10.11 6.38 -11.39
C ASN A 270 -10.31 6.53 -9.87
N ALA A 271 -11.31 7.31 -9.43
CA ALA A 271 -11.62 7.56 -8.03
C ALA A 271 -11.96 6.29 -7.23
N GLU A 272 -12.51 5.27 -7.90
CA GLU A 272 -12.81 3.95 -7.30
C GLU A 272 -11.62 2.98 -7.37
N GLY A 273 -10.44 3.45 -7.79
CA GLY A 273 -9.25 2.64 -7.97
C GLY A 273 -9.31 1.69 -9.17
N LYS A 274 -10.12 1.98 -10.20
CA LYS A 274 -10.37 1.06 -11.32
C LYS A 274 -9.73 1.52 -12.62
N ILE A 275 -9.22 0.55 -13.38
CA ILE A 275 -8.93 0.66 -14.81
C ILE A 275 -9.80 -0.36 -15.53
N THR A 276 -10.60 0.05 -16.50
CA THR A 276 -11.37 -0.86 -17.36
C THR A 276 -10.83 -0.79 -18.77
N VAL A 277 -10.41 -1.92 -19.31
CA VAL A 277 -9.92 -2.07 -20.67
C VAL A 277 -10.83 -3.02 -21.40
N ASN A 278 -11.36 -2.59 -22.54
CA ASN A 278 -12.16 -3.39 -23.47
C ASN A 278 -11.45 -3.47 -24.82
N GLY A 279 -11.95 -4.29 -25.71
CA GLY A 279 -11.45 -4.37 -27.08
C GLY A 279 -10.08 -5.04 -27.21
N LEU A 280 -9.74 -5.95 -26.30
CA LEU A 280 -8.51 -6.74 -26.40
C LEU A 280 -8.72 -7.98 -27.27
N SER A 281 -7.90 -8.17 -28.28
CA SER A 281 -7.90 -9.38 -29.10
C SER A 281 -7.34 -10.59 -28.34
N GLN A 282 -7.49 -11.78 -28.91
CA GLN A 282 -6.89 -13.00 -28.35
C GLN A 282 -5.38 -12.79 -28.09
N GLY A 283 -4.91 -13.27 -26.93
CA GLY A 283 -3.50 -13.18 -26.57
C GLY A 283 -3.25 -13.21 -25.08
N THR A 284 -1.99 -13.21 -24.70
CA THR A 284 -1.56 -13.10 -23.31
C THR A 284 -1.12 -11.66 -23.03
N TYR A 285 -1.66 -11.08 -21.99
CA TYR A 285 -1.44 -9.69 -21.58
C TYR A 285 -0.92 -9.62 -20.15
N ARG A 286 -0.32 -8.48 -19.79
CA ARG A 286 0.04 -8.17 -18.41
C ARG A 286 -0.08 -6.69 -18.12
N PHE A 287 -0.53 -6.37 -16.89
CA PHE A 287 -0.36 -5.04 -16.32
C PHE A 287 0.90 -5.00 -15.46
N ILE A 288 1.62 -3.88 -15.51
CA ILE A 288 2.76 -3.57 -14.65
C ILE A 288 2.54 -2.15 -14.10
N GLU A 289 2.65 -1.97 -12.78
CA GLU A 289 2.54 -0.66 -12.15
C GLU A 289 3.79 0.19 -12.45
N THR A 290 3.60 1.45 -12.85
CA THR A 290 4.69 2.36 -13.22
C THR A 290 4.75 3.61 -12.35
N ASP A 291 3.62 4.03 -11.76
CA ASP A 291 3.54 5.19 -10.88
C ASP A 291 2.41 4.98 -9.86
N ARG A 292 2.69 5.26 -8.59
CA ARG A 292 1.69 5.18 -7.52
C ARG A 292 0.73 6.38 -7.46
N GLY A 293 0.88 7.35 -8.35
CA GLY A 293 0.12 8.61 -8.32
C GLY A 293 0.41 9.41 -7.06
N GLY A 294 -0.60 10.07 -6.51
CA GLY A 294 -0.51 10.81 -5.24
C GLY A 294 -0.68 9.95 -3.98
N ASN A 295 -0.54 8.62 -4.07
CA ASN A 295 -0.77 7.70 -2.95
C ASN A 295 0.51 7.53 -2.11
N ASP A 296 0.90 8.59 -1.41
CA ASP A 296 2.11 8.61 -0.59
C ASP A 296 2.01 7.64 0.60
N GLY A 297 3.14 7.06 0.97
CA GLY A 297 3.25 6.03 2.00
C GLY A 297 3.01 4.60 1.49
N TYR A 298 2.33 4.42 0.34
CA TYR A 298 2.20 3.10 -0.27
C TYR A 298 3.44 2.72 -1.09
N ILE A 299 3.79 1.45 -1.03
CA ILE A 299 4.92 0.86 -1.75
C ILE A 299 4.45 0.49 -3.16
N MET A 300 4.99 1.13 -4.19
CA MET A 300 4.74 0.78 -5.59
C MET A 300 5.36 -0.57 -5.91
N ASP A 301 4.62 -1.50 -6.49
CA ASP A 301 5.16 -2.77 -6.98
C ASP A 301 5.25 -2.79 -8.51
N GLY A 302 6.36 -2.29 -9.02
CA GLY A 302 6.70 -2.34 -10.44
C GLY A 302 7.37 -3.65 -10.89
N ALA A 303 7.64 -4.58 -9.98
CA ALA A 303 8.24 -5.87 -10.29
C ALA A 303 7.19 -6.94 -10.60
N THR A 304 6.02 -6.86 -9.99
CA THR A 304 4.94 -7.84 -10.20
C THR A 304 4.21 -7.57 -11.50
N ALA A 305 4.14 -8.60 -12.35
CA ALA A 305 3.36 -8.59 -13.58
C ALA A 305 2.02 -9.32 -13.37
N TYR A 306 0.91 -8.62 -13.54
CA TYR A 306 -0.44 -9.17 -13.42
C TYR A 306 -0.88 -9.71 -14.77
N GLN A 307 -0.52 -10.97 -15.06
CA GLN A 307 -0.70 -11.61 -16.35
C GLN A 307 -2.08 -12.26 -16.45
N PHE A 308 -2.75 -12.09 -17.61
CA PHE A 308 -4.02 -12.73 -17.95
C PHE A 308 -4.03 -13.11 -19.44
N THR A 309 -4.98 -13.98 -19.83
CA THR A 309 -5.13 -14.43 -21.23
C THR A 309 -6.54 -14.14 -21.73
N VAL A 310 -6.62 -13.51 -22.89
CA VAL A 310 -7.85 -13.35 -23.66
C VAL A 310 -7.96 -14.54 -24.60
N ASN A 311 -9.02 -15.34 -24.47
CA ASN A 311 -9.29 -16.50 -25.31
C ASN A 311 -9.92 -16.06 -26.65
N ALA A 312 -9.93 -16.96 -27.64
CA ALA A 312 -10.53 -16.72 -28.95
C ALA A 312 -12.03 -16.34 -28.89
N ASN A 313 -12.74 -16.79 -27.86
CA ASN A 313 -14.16 -16.45 -27.64
C ASN A 313 -14.38 -15.18 -26.79
N GLY A 314 -13.34 -14.39 -26.55
CA GLY A 314 -13.41 -13.17 -25.75
C GLY A 314 -13.44 -13.36 -24.24
N THR A 315 -13.49 -14.61 -23.74
CA THR A 315 -13.39 -14.85 -22.30
C THR A 315 -11.97 -14.62 -21.79
N ILE A 316 -11.85 -14.21 -20.53
CA ILE A 316 -10.57 -13.90 -19.91
C ILE A 316 -10.24 -14.95 -18.86
N LYS A 317 -9.00 -15.46 -18.89
CA LYS A 317 -8.44 -16.33 -17.86
C LYS A 317 -7.41 -15.58 -17.04
N TYR A 318 -7.55 -15.63 -15.70
CA TYR A 318 -6.60 -15.06 -14.74
C TYR A 318 -6.29 -16.09 -13.64
N GLY A 319 -5.03 -16.45 -13.48
CA GLY A 319 -4.60 -17.49 -12.54
C GLY A 319 -5.27 -18.84 -12.84
N ASP A 320 -5.71 -19.52 -11.78
CA ASP A 320 -6.38 -20.84 -11.86
C ASP A 320 -7.90 -20.73 -12.00
N ASN A 321 -8.47 -19.51 -12.09
CA ASN A 321 -9.89 -19.31 -12.22
C ASN A 321 -10.40 -19.77 -13.61
N ASP A 322 -11.66 -20.19 -13.65
CA ASP A 322 -12.33 -20.49 -14.92
C ASP A 322 -12.45 -19.22 -15.79
N PRO A 323 -12.31 -19.32 -17.11
CA PRO A 323 -12.46 -18.19 -17.99
C PRO A 323 -13.86 -17.58 -17.93
N ALA A 324 -13.96 -16.25 -17.83
CA ALA A 324 -15.22 -15.51 -17.79
C ALA A 324 -15.19 -14.31 -18.76
N ALA A 325 -16.36 -13.85 -19.18
CA ALA A 325 -16.49 -12.73 -20.11
C ALA A 325 -15.93 -11.42 -19.57
N ASN A 326 -16.08 -11.19 -18.25
CA ASN A 326 -15.53 -10.04 -17.55
C ASN A 326 -14.88 -10.53 -16.26
N ILE A 327 -13.62 -10.19 -16.04
CA ILE A 327 -12.91 -10.50 -14.81
C ILE A 327 -12.43 -9.23 -14.10
N THR A 328 -12.26 -9.38 -12.79
CA THR A 328 -11.63 -8.36 -11.97
C THR A 328 -10.25 -8.83 -11.55
N LEU A 329 -9.22 -8.03 -11.83
CA LEU A 329 -7.85 -8.24 -11.40
C LEU A 329 -7.60 -7.43 -10.12
N PRO A 330 -7.53 -8.06 -8.93
CA PRO A 330 -7.20 -7.34 -7.72
C PRO A 330 -5.70 -7.04 -7.68
N VAL A 331 -5.37 -5.78 -7.41
CA VAL A 331 -3.98 -5.32 -7.26
C VAL A 331 -3.89 -4.49 -5.98
N THR A 332 -2.97 -4.86 -5.08
CA THR A 332 -2.82 -4.19 -3.78
C THR A 332 -1.45 -3.57 -3.65
N ASN A 333 -1.38 -2.32 -3.19
CA ASN A 333 -0.15 -1.74 -2.66
C ASN A 333 -0.15 -1.81 -1.14
N GLU A 334 0.98 -2.19 -0.58
CA GLU A 334 1.20 -2.28 0.85
C GLU A 334 1.68 -0.94 1.41
N LYS A 335 1.25 -0.63 2.62
CA LYS A 335 1.73 0.50 3.40
C LYS A 335 2.05 0.00 4.80
N PRO A 336 3.32 0.10 5.26
CA PRO A 336 3.63 -0.16 6.66
C PRO A 336 2.96 0.88 7.55
N ASP A 337 2.68 0.51 8.79
CA ASP A 337 2.28 1.44 9.83
C ASP A 337 3.15 1.24 11.07
N MET A 338 3.21 2.25 11.94
CA MET A 338 4.03 2.20 13.14
C MET A 338 3.37 3.02 14.25
N THR A 339 3.33 2.45 15.46
CA THR A 339 2.97 3.18 16.67
C THR A 339 4.08 3.07 17.71
N LYS A 340 4.32 4.15 18.46
CA LYS A 340 5.21 4.18 19.60
C LYS A 340 4.44 4.51 20.85
N GLN A 341 4.68 3.78 21.92
CA GLN A 341 3.99 3.97 23.20
C GLN A 341 5.00 3.93 24.35
N VAL A 342 4.70 4.67 25.41
CA VAL A 342 5.39 4.62 26.68
C VAL A 342 4.49 3.97 27.73
N GLN A 343 5.05 3.18 28.63
CA GLN A 343 4.28 2.56 29.71
C GLN A 343 3.95 3.61 30.78
N LYS A 344 2.68 3.70 31.14
CA LYS A 344 2.23 4.50 32.27
C LYS A 344 2.46 3.74 33.58
N ARG A 345 2.50 4.44 34.68
CA ARG A 345 2.74 3.85 36.02
C ARG A 345 1.67 2.84 36.46
N ASN A 346 0.48 2.87 35.87
CA ASN A 346 -0.58 1.87 36.06
C ASN A 346 -0.43 0.64 35.11
N ASN A 347 0.74 0.46 34.49
CA ASN A 347 1.06 -0.59 33.53
C ASN A 347 0.25 -0.54 32.20
N THR A 348 -0.49 0.53 31.93
CA THR A 348 -1.11 0.73 30.61
C THR A 348 -0.14 1.43 29.66
N TRP A 349 -0.38 1.30 28.35
CA TRP A 349 0.43 1.92 27.30
C TRP A 349 -0.26 3.16 26.74
N GLY A 350 0.50 4.21 26.48
CA GLY A 350 -0.02 5.47 25.94
C GLY A 350 1.03 6.28 25.22
N GLN A 351 0.66 7.48 24.79
CA GLN A 351 1.56 8.43 24.11
C GLN A 351 2.33 9.29 25.10
N ASP A 352 1.94 9.29 26.34
CA ASP A 352 2.52 10.05 27.42
C ASP A 352 2.59 9.24 28.73
N ALA A 353 3.51 9.62 29.58
CA ALA A 353 3.65 9.10 30.94
C ALA A 353 4.36 10.13 31.84
N ASP A 354 4.39 9.89 33.15
CA ASP A 354 5.18 10.65 34.09
C ASP A 354 6.10 9.73 34.90
N TYR A 355 7.35 10.16 35.07
CA TYR A 355 8.40 9.42 35.77
C TYR A 355 9.29 10.34 36.59
N ASN A 356 9.99 9.81 37.62
CA ASN A 356 11.01 10.55 38.29
C ASN A 356 12.30 10.58 37.42
N VAL A 357 13.05 11.64 37.55
CA VAL A 357 14.43 11.68 37.01
C VAL A 357 15.23 10.50 37.56
N GLY A 358 15.87 9.77 36.66
CA GLY A 358 16.67 8.58 36.98
C GLY A 358 15.91 7.26 36.84
N ASP A 359 14.59 7.27 36.76
CA ASP A 359 13.79 6.08 36.53
C ASP A 359 14.08 5.48 35.15
N MET A 360 13.91 4.14 35.03
CA MET A 360 13.88 3.43 33.75
C MET A 360 12.46 3.43 33.21
N VAL A 361 12.27 3.98 32.04
CA VAL A 361 10.99 4.19 31.36
C VAL A 361 10.81 3.12 30.29
N PRO A 362 9.81 2.20 30.40
CA PRO A 362 9.58 1.19 29.39
C PRO A 362 8.88 1.76 28.15
N TYR A 363 9.33 1.34 26.97
CA TYR A 363 8.78 1.69 25.66
C TYR A 363 8.37 0.45 24.88
N LYS A 364 7.38 0.66 24.02
CA LYS A 364 6.91 -0.32 23.03
C LYS A 364 6.70 0.38 21.69
N ILE A 365 7.27 -0.20 20.64
CA ILE A 365 7.00 0.18 19.25
C ILE A 365 6.35 -1.02 18.57
N THR A 366 5.24 -0.78 17.87
CA THR A 366 4.61 -1.76 17.00
C THR A 366 4.76 -1.33 15.56
N VAL A 367 5.11 -2.28 14.67
CA VAL A 367 5.31 -2.04 13.24
C VAL A 367 4.52 -3.07 12.46
N ASP A 368 3.58 -2.62 11.61
CA ASP A 368 2.88 -3.48 10.67
C ASP A 368 3.79 -3.71 9.45
N VAL A 369 4.25 -4.96 9.30
CA VAL A 369 5.20 -5.36 8.27
C VAL A 369 4.46 -5.62 6.96
N PRO A 370 4.84 -4.99 5.84
CA PRO A 370 4.20 -5.25 4.57
C PRO A 370 4.44 -6.69 4.09
N SER A 371 3.45 -7.28 3.39
CA SER A 371 3.53 -8.66 2.90
C SER A 371 4.67 -8.88 1.92
N ASN A 372 5.09 -7.82 1.21
CA ASN A 372 6.19 -7.80 0.24
C ASN A 372 7.55 -7.42 0.85
N ILE A 373 7.71 -7.50 2.17
CA ILE A 373 8.93 -7.11 2.92
C ILE A 373 10.22 -7.67 2.31
N LYS A 374 10.22 -8.91 1.80
CA LYS A 374 11.40 -9.56 1.20
C LYS A 374 11.96 -8.82 -0.01
N SER A 375 11.11 -8.09 -0.72
CA SER A 375 11.46 -7.35 -1.92
C SER A 375 11.93 -5.92 -1.65
N LEU A 376 11.84 -5.47 -0.38
CA LEU A 376 12.31 -4.15 0.02
C LEU A 376 13.83 -4.16 0.20
N LYS A 377 14.49 -3.09 -0.22
CA LYS A 377 15.93 -2.85 0.02
C LYS A 377 16.21 -2.16 1.35
N GLU A 378 15.26 -1.36 1.81
CA GLU A 378 15.35 -0.63 3.08
C GLU A 378 14.14 -0.92 3.95
N PHE A 379 14.38 -1.27 5.20
CA PHE A 379 13.40 -1.32 6.29
C PHE A 379 14.16 -1.10 7.58
N THR A 380 14.13 0.15 8.08
CA THR A 380 15.03 0.58 9.17
C THR A 380 14.24 1.40 10.19
N LEU A 381 14.39 1.06 11.46
CA LEU A 381 13.84 1.80 12.59
C LEU A 381 14.95 2.57 13.30
N THR A 382 14.76 3.88 13.48
CA THR A 382 15.66 4.71 14.28
C THR A 382 14.88 5.29 15.46
N ASP A 383 15.39 5.10 16.66
CA ASP A 383 14.88 5.67 17.90
C ASP A 383 15.77 6.81 18.35
N THR A 384 15.19 7.98 18.63
CA THR A 384 15.93 9.20 18.94
C THR A 384 15.33 9.88 20.17
N PRO A 385 15.86 9.60 21.37
CA PRO A 385 15.40 10.20 22.61
C PRO A 385 15.96 11.61 22.83
N THR A 386 15.19 12.45 23.51
CA THR A 386 15.60 13.75 24.03
C THR A 386 15.36 13.78 25.54
N ASN A 387 16.36 14.14 26.32
CA ASN A 387 16.34 14.05 27.80
C ASN A 387 16.12 12.64 28.36
N LEU A 388 16.36 11.63 27.52
CA LEU A 388 16.37 10.20 27.82
C LEU A 388 17.62 9.58 27.22
N GLU A 389 17.98 8.39 27.69
CA GLU A 389 19.03 7.55 27.13
C GLU A 389 18.53 6.10 27.04
N ASP A 390 18.45 5.56 25.83
CA ASP A 390 17.97 4.22 25.59
C ASP A 390 18.96 3.17 26.07
N ASP A 391 18.46 2.15 26.75
CA ASP A 391 19.21 0.96 27.10
C ASP A 391 19.14 -0.01 25.91
N ILE A 392 20.16 0.04 25.05
CA ILE A 392 20.25 -0.75 23.82
C ILE A 392 20.29 -2.25 24.08
N ASP A 393 20.80 -2.66 25.25
CA ASP A 393 20.88 -4.08 25.63
C ASP A 393 19.53 -4.65 26.07
N SER A 394 18.60 -3.78 26.44
CA SER A 394 17.22 -4.15 26.77
C SER A 394 16.31 -4.34 25.53
N VAL A 395 16.80 -4.02 24.32
CA VAL A 395 15.98 -4.09 23.11
C VAL A 395 15.64 -5.52 22.74
N ALA A 396 14.36 -5.84 22.68
CA ALA A 396 13.81 -7.11 22.23
C ALA A 396 12.87 -6.89 21.04
N VAL A 397 12.98 -7.73 20.01
CA VAL A 397 12.16 -7.67 18.79
C VAL A 397 11.43 -9.00 18.61
N LYS A 398 10.09 -8.95 18.50
CA LYS A 398 9.24 -10.13 18.35
C LYS A 398 8.16 -9.92 17.28
N TYR A 399 7.67 -11.04 16.73
CA TYR A 399 6.38 -11.12 16.04
C TYR A 399 5.59 -12.28 16.66
N GLY A 400 4.34 -12.02 17.08
CA GLY A 400 3.65 -12.96 17.96
C GLY A 400 4.52 -13.32 19.17
N GLU A 401 4.67 -14.62 19.44
CA GLU A 401 5.54 -15.13 20.52
C GLU A 401 7.00 -15.41 20.07
N THR A 402 7.30 -15.24 18.79
CA THR A 402 8.62 -15.56 18.23
C THR A 402 9.57 -14.37 18.31
N SER A 403 10.72 -14.56 18.93
CA SER A 403 11.79 -13.57 18.97
C SER A 403 12.60 -13.58 17.67
N LEU A 404 12.87 -12.41 17.13
CA LEU A 404 13.86 -12.23 16.06
C LEU A 404 15.27 -12.26 16.63
N THR A 405 16.20 -12.83 15.90
CA THR A 405 17.60 -12.99 16.32
C THR A 405 18.44 -11.84 15.76
N LYS A 406 19.11 -11.13 16.66
CA LYS A 406 20.14 -10.13 16.30
C LYS A 406 21.20 -10.79 15.41
N ASP A 407 21.75 -10.04 14.48
CA ASP A 407 22.73 -10.42 13.47
C ASP A 407 22.25 -11.44 12.42
N THR A 408 21.12 -12.11 12.66
CA THR A 408 20.43 -12.97 11.68
C THR A 408 19.33 -12.20 10.96
N ASN A 409 18.35 -11.65 11.70
CA ASN A 409 17.19 -10.96 11.14
C ASN A 409 17.35 -9.45 11.11
N TYR A 410 18.15 -8.89 12.00
CA TYR A 410 18.41 -7.45 12.08
C TYR A 410 19.79 -7.16 12.69
N THR A 411 20.30 -5.98 12.44
CA THR A 411 21.44 -5.41 13.17
C THR A 411 20.97 -4.23 14.01
N ILE A 412 21.63 -4.01 15.16
CA ILE A 412 21.34 -2.87 16.02
C ILE A 412 22.62 -2.12 16.32
N SER A 413 22.58 -0.78 16.28
CA SER A 413 23.68 0.11 16.61
C SER A 413 23.18 1.33 17.37
N LYS A 414 24.07 2.09 18.00
CA LYS A 414 23.72 3.39 18.56
C LYS A 414 23.33 4.36 17.45
N ASP A 415 22.29 5.17 17.71
CA ASP A 415 21.93 6.27 16.81
C ASP A 415 23.06 7.31 16.78
N THR A 416 23.48 7.69 15.59
CA THR A 416 24.56 8.66 15.38
C THR A 416 24.14 10.11 15.56
N THR A 417 22.82 10.39 15.65
CA THR A 417 22.28 11.75 15.75
C THR A 417 22.63 12.39 17.09
N ASN A 418 22.47 11.67 18.19
CA ASN A 418 22.74 12.17 19.54
C ASN A 418 23.51 11.18 20.42
N GLY A 419 23.79 9.96 19.93
CA GLY A 419 24.50 8.90 20.64
C GLY A 419 23.75 8.27 21.81
N LYS A 420 22.49 8.63 22.02
CA LYS A 420 21.63 8.17 23.14
C LYS A 420 20.54 7.22 22.72
N GLY A 421 20.20 7.19 21.44
CA GLY A 421 19.22 6.30 20.84
C GLY A 421 19.84 5.09 20.15
N PHE A 422 19.01 4.36 19.41
CA PHE A 422 19.47 3.22 18.62
C PHE A 422 18.89 3.22 17.20
N LYS A 423 19.55 2.45 16.33
CA LYS A 423 19.10 2.16 14.97
C LYS A 423 19.04 0.65 14.78
N ILE A 424 17.87 0.13 14.34
CA ILE A 424 17.66 -1.26 13.92
C ILE A 424 17.55 -1.27 12.40
N SER A 425 18.44 -2.01 11.72
CA SER A 425 18.36 -2.26 10.30
C SER A 425 17.93 -3.72 10.08
N PHE A 426 16.72 -3.93 9.55
CA PHE A 426 16.18 -5.24 9.30
C PHE A 426 16.75 -5.83 8.00
N LYS A 427 17.15 -7.10 8.04
CA LYS A 427 17.58 -7.87 6.87
C LYS A 427 16.33 -8.40 6.15
N THR A 428 15.75 -7.60 5.28
CA THR A 428 14.43 -7.83 4.66
C THR A 428 14.29 -9.21 4.04
N THR A 429 15.35 -9.74 3.42
CA THR A 429 15.37 -11.09 2.80
C THR A 429 15.16 -12.22 3.81
N THR A 430 15.45 -11.99 5.10
CA THR A 430 15.26 -12.97 6.17
C THR A 430 13.92 -12.82 6.90
N MET A 431 13.11 -11.82 6.52
CA MET A 431 11.88 -11.42 7.21
C MET A 431 10.61 -12.09 6.64
N ALA A 432 10.75 -13.16 5.84
CA ALA A 432 9.61 -13.84 5.20
C ALA A 432 8.52 -14.28 6.19
N ALA A 433 8.93 -14.75 7.38
CA ALA A 433 8.00 -15.22 8.42
C ALA A 433 7.21 -14.08 9.07
N CYS A 434 7.67 -12.83 8.95
CA CYS A 434 7.02 -11.65 9.50
C CYS A 434 6.13 -10.92 8.46
N ALA A 435 6.14 -11.36 7.19
CA ALA A 435 5.37 -10.74 6.11
C ALA A 435 3.87 -10.67 6.47
N GLY A 436 3.30 -9.46 6.39
CA GLY A 436 1.90 -9.22 6.75
C GLY A 436 1.58 -9.33 8.24
N GLN A 437 2.60 -9.40 9.12
CA GLN A 437 2.45 -9.52 10.56
C GLN A 437 2.92 -8.26 11.28
N GLN A 438 2.61 -8.16 12.57
CA GLN A 438 3.03 -7.06 13.43
C GLN A 438 4.31 -7.42 14.18
N LEU A 439 5.34 -6.58 14.07
CA LEU A 439 6.50 -6.60 14.96
C LEU A 439 6.21 -5.79 16.23
N VAL A 440 6.71 -6.31 17.34
CA VAL A 440 6.70 -5.62 18.65
C VAL A 440 8.15 -5.46 19.10
N ILE A 441 8.59 -4.22 19.26
CA ILE A 441 9.90 -3.86 19.78
C ILE A 441 9.70 -3.26 21.17
N THR A 442 10.35 -3.83 22.20
CA THR A 442 10.31 -3.35 23.58
C THR A 442 11.71 -3.02 24.06
N TYR A 443 11.84 -2.00 24.87
CA TYR A 443 13.10 -1.58 25.49
C TYR A 443 12.83 -0.61 26.65
N ASN A 444 13.89 -0.26 27.39
CA ASN A 444 13.85 0.74 28.46
C ASN A 444 14.72 1.94 28.10
N ALA A 445 14.35 3.11 28.62
CA ALA A 445 15.19 4.32 28.52
C ALA A 445 15.30 4.99 29.88
N LYS A 446 16.48 5.46 30.25
CA LYS A 446 16.73 6.19 31.49
C LYS A 446 16.35 7.65 31.34
N LEU A 447 15.51 8.14 32.24
CA LEU A 447 15.13 9.58 32.27
C LEU A 447 16.28 10.40 32.87
N LEU A 448 16.82 11.34 32.09
CA LEU A 448 18.01 12.11 32.42
C LEU A 448 17.67 13.33 33.29
N PRO A 449 18.65 13.85 34.07
CA PRO A 449 18.48 15.06 34.90
C PRO A 449 18.07 16.30 34.09
N THR A 450 18.39 16.38 32.82
CA THR A 450 17.99 17.48 31.93
C THR A 450 16.47 17.56 31.70
N ALA A 451 15.72 16.53 32.02
CA ALA A 451 14.25 16.50 31.93
C ALA A 451 13.56 17.46 32.92
N VAL A 452 14.28 18.01 33.91
CA VAL A 452 13.73 19.02 34.85
C VAL A 452 13.59 20.39 34.22
N THR A 453 14.33 20.68 33.15
CA THR A 453 14.35 22.00 32.49
C THR A 453 13.64 22.02 31.16
N SER A 454 13.40 20.85 30.57
CA SER A 454 12.67 20.68 29.31
C SER A 454 12.05 19.30 29.24
N THR A 455 10.90 19.20 28.58
CA THR A 455 10.16 17.96 28.42
C THR A 455 11.01 16.86 27.79
N ALA A 456 10.89 15.64 28.29
CA ALA A 456 11.54 14.49 27.68
C ALA A 456 10.65 13.91 26.59
N THR A 457 11.22 13.71 25.41
CA THR A 457 10.51 13.09 24.28
C THR A 457 11.31 11.92 23.72
N ASN A 458 10.61 10.96 23.14
CA ASN A 458 11.27 9.88 22.41
C ASN A 458 10.57 9.62 21.08
N SER A 459 11.30 9.79 19.98
CA SER A 459 10.78 9.67 18.63
C SER A 459 11.30 8.39 17.96
N ALA A 460 10.41 7.56 17.46
CA ALA A 460 10.76 6.48 16.54
C ALA A 460 10.48 6.92 15.10
N LYS A 461 11.41 6.58 14.18
CA LYS A 461 11.26 6.79 12.74
C LYS A 461 11.48 5.47 12.02
N LEU A 462 10.46 4.99 11.28
CA LEU A 462 10.56 3.87 10.36
C LEU A 462 10.82 4.40 8.96
N GLU A 463 11.92 4.01 8.32
CA GLU A 463 12.25 4.30 6.92
C GLU A 463 12.14 3.01 6.11
N TYR A 464 11.50 3.07 4.94
CA TYR A 464 11.29 1.91 4.09
C TYR A 464 11.32 2.26 2.60
N SER A 465 11.70 1.27 1.76
CA SER A 465 11.62 1.42 0.30
C SER A 465 10.19 1.70 -0.14
N ASN A 466 9.98 2.75 -0.92
CA ASN A 466 8.65 3.11 -1.44
C ASN A 466 8.36 2.54 -2.83
N LYS A 467 9.31 1.78 -3.41
CA LYS A 467 9.17 1.10 -4.71
C LYS A 467 9.86 -0.26 -4.68
N ILE A 468 9.26 -1.22 -5.35
CA ILE A 468 9.88 -2.49 -5.73
C ILE A 468 10.08 -2.43 -7.23
N LEU A 469 11.34 -2.53 -7.68
CA LEU A 469 11.71 -2.50 -9.08
C LEU A 469 12.15 -3.88 -9.54
N PRO A 470 11.91 -4.26 -10.82
CA PRO A 470 12.44 -5.51 -11.36
C PRO A 470 13.96 -5.55 -11.20
N ASP A 471 14.47 -6.72 -10.91
CA ASP A 471 15.92 -6.97 -10.81
C ASP A 471 16.50 -7.06 -12.25
N THR A 472 16.56 -5.93 -12.94
CA THR A 472 17.16 -5.79 -14.26
C THR A 472 18.54 -5.15 -14.12
N ASP A 473 19.47 -5.86 -13.52
CA ASP A 473 20.87 -5.45 -13.55
C ASP A 473 21.52 -6.04 -14.83
N ASP A 474 21.20 -5.45 -15.97
CA ASP A 474 21.88 -5.76 -17.23
C ASP A 474 23.16 -4.95 -17.45
N GLY A 475 23.57 -4.16 -16.45
CA GLY A 475 24.80 -3.36 -16.48
C GLY A 475 24.83 -2.24 -17.53
N SER A 476 23.75 -2.01 -18.26
CA SER A 476 23.71 -1.09 -19.40
C SER A 476 23.16 0.29 -19.09
N ASN A 477 22.64 0.54 -17.88
CA ASN A 477 22.04 1.82 -17.54
C ASN A 477 22.91 2.62 -16.56
N PRO A 478 23.53 3.75 -16.98
CA PRO A 478 24.30 4.66 -16.11
C PRO A 478 23.42 5.37 -15.06
N ASN A 479 22.11 5.40 -15.24
CA ASN A 479 21.12 5.71 -14.23
C ASN A 479 20.57 4.38 -13.73
N LYS A 480 21.33 3.67 -12.88
CA LYS A 480 20.74 2.51 -12.21
C LYS A 480 19.31 2.86 -11.89
N PRO A 481 18.30 2.07 -12.30
CA PRO A 481 16.94 2.20 -11.76
C PRO A 481 17.03 1.67 -10.33
N GLY A 482 17.80 2.39 -9.69
CA GLY A 482 18.41 1.78 -8.73
C GLY A 482 17.90 1.99 -7.37
N GLU A 483 18.28 2.87 -6.60
CA GLU A 483 17.85 2.99 -5.22
C GLU A 483 16.36 3.37 -5.22
N PRO A 484 15.48 2.50 -4.72
CA PRO A 484 14.09 2.88 -4.53
C PRO A 484 14.08 4.14 -3.67
N GLY A 485 13.21 5.09 -3.97
CA GLY A 485 12.93 6.19 -3.08
C GLY A 485 12.52 5.63 -1.71
N LYS A 486 12.57 6.47 -0.68
CA LYS A 486 12.22 6.08 0.69
C LYS A 486 11.04 6.92 1.15
N ASP A 487 10.13 6.27 1.86
CA ASP A 487 9.15 6.96 2.68
C ASP A 487 9.48 6.70 4.15
N SER A 488 8.96 7.52 5.05
CA SER A 488 9.13 7.29 6.48
C SER A 488 7.91 7.71 7.29
N ILE A 489 7.75 7.01 8.41
CA ILE A 489 6.75 7.27 9.44
C ILE A 489 7.50 7.66 10.69
N LYS A 490 7.08 8.72 11.39
CA LYS A 490 7.65 9.13 12.67
C LYS A 490 6.53 9.24 13.70
N ASN A 491 6.75 8.65 14.86
CA ASN A 491 5.85 8.70 16.00
C ASN A 491 6.63 9.11 17.25
N THR A 492 6.06 10.01 18.07
CA THR A 492 6.74 10.59 19.23
C THR A 492 5.90 10.41 20.48
N THR A 493 6.55 10.03 21.57
CA THR A 493 5.98 9.95 22.91
C THR A 493 6.61 10.99 23.82
N THR A 494 5.90 11.37 24.89
CA THR A 494 6.32 12.38 25.84
C THR A 494 6.37 11.82 27.25
N VAL A 495 7.42 12.17 28.00
CA VAL A 495 7.55 11.84 29.43
C VAL A 495 7.68 13.14 30.22
N TYR A 496 6.80 13.30 31.19
CA TYR A 496 6.72 14.47 32.05
C TYR A 496 7.40 14.26 33.38
N THR A 497 7.94 15.34 33.93
CA THR A 497 8.32 15.46 35.35
C THR A 497 7.72 16.71 35.92
N PHE A 498 7.47 16.70 37.23
CA PHE A 498 6.81 17.78 37.93
C PHE A 498 7.70 18.34 39.05
N GLY A 499 7.31 19.51 39.56
CA GLY A 499 7.94 20.16 40.70
C GLY A 499 7.09 20.07 41.95
N LEU A 500 7.75 20.04 43.13
CA LEU A 500 7.19 20.29 44.42
C LEU A 500 7.84 21.55 44.99
N GLN A 501 7.05 22.56 45.34
CA GLN A 501 7.48 23.75 46.07
C GLN A 501 6.94 23.66 47.50
N VAL A 502 7.79 23.86 48.47
CA VAL A 502 7.42 23.99 49.87
C VAL A 502 7.53 25.47 50.27
N VAL A 503 6.49 26.00 50.93
CA VAL A 503 6.48 27.35 51.51
C VAL A 503 6.41 27.21 53.05
N LYS A 504 7.51 27.50 53.70
CA LYS A 504 7.65 27.34 55.15
C LYS A 504 7.28 28.60 55.93
N LYS A 505 6.29 28.52 56.79
CA LYS A 505 5.75 29.63 57.56
C LYS A 505 5.78 29.37 59.07
N ALA A 506 5.85 30.49 59.83
CA ALA A 506 5.73 30.50 61.30
C ALA A 506 4.27 30.61 61.72
N ASP A 507 3.86 29.84 62.71
CA ASP A 507 2.64 29.97 63.50
C ASP A 507 1.29 29.84 62.73
N ASN A 508 1.20 30.40 61.53
CA ASN A 508 0.02 30.32 60.64
C ASN A 508 0.37 30.60 59.19
N GLU A 509 -0.58 30.44 58.25
CA GLU A 509 -0.36 30.62 56.80
C GLU A 509 0.11 32.03 56.42
N ASN A 510 -0.27 33.06 57.15
CA ASN A 510 0.17 34.45 56.97
C ASN A 510 1.43 34.76 57.80
N GLY A 511 1.97 33.79 58.48
CA GLY A 511 3.13 33.91 59.34
C GLY A 511 4.42 34.27 58.61
N LYS A 512 5.43 34.68 59.37
CA LYS A 512 6.76 34.99 58.85
C LYS A 512 7.36 33.77 58.14
N ALA A 513 8.03 34.01 57.03
CA ALA A 513 8.83 33.00 56.35
C ALA A 513 9.95 32.45 57.25
N LEU A 514 10.21 31.16 57.22
CA LEU A 514 11.27 30.49 57.97
C LEU A 514 12.38 30.06 57.04
N GLU A 515 13.52 30.73 57.11
CA GLU A 515 14.74 30.44 56.35
C GLU A 515 15.55 29.33 57.05
N GLY A 516 16.22 28.47 56.30
CA GLY A 516 17.17 27.48 56.79
C GLY A 516 16.54 26.22 57.38
N VAL A 517 15.21 26.05 57.22
CA VAL A 517 14.54 24.80 57.57
C VAL A 517 14.90 23.71 56.55
N GLN A 518 15.22 22.50 57.01
CA GLN A 518 15.65 21.40 56.21
C GLN A 518 14.63 20.25 56.15
N PHE A 519 14.44 19.73 54.94
CA PHE A 519 13.56 18.57 54.69
C PHE A 519 14.29 17.49 53.92
N ASP A 520 13.93 16.24 54.18
CA ASP A 520 14.17 15.09 53.33
C ASP A 520 12.84 14.63 52.71
N LEU A 521 12.84 14.34 51.42
CA LEU A 521 11.69 13.88 50.65
C LEU A 521 11.77 12.38 50.43
N TYR A 522 10.75 11.65 50.84
CA TYR A 522 10.64 10.20 50.71
C TYR A 522 9.45 9.80 49.84
N LYS A 523 9.65 8.71 49.11
CA LYS A 523 8.60 8.03 48.31
C LYS A 523 8.54 6.56 48.68
N GLU A 524 7.33 6.01 48.73
CA GLU A 524 7.10 4.57 48.89
C GLU A 524 7.60 3.84 47.61
N VAL A 525 8.35 2.75 47.80
CA VAL A 525 8.91 1.94 46.73
C VAL A 525 8.77 0.46 47.04
N ALA A 526 9.08 -0.41 46.08
CA ALA A 526 9.15 -1.85 46.32
C ALA A 526 10.26 -2.20 47.35
N ALA A 527 10.05 -3.24 48.14
CA ALA A 527 10.93 -3.60 49.24
C ALA A 527 12.38 -3.97 48.83
N ASP A 528 12.54 -4.41 47.58
CA ASP A 528 13.81 -4.74 46.95
C ASP A 528 14.53 -3.58 46.27
N THR A 529 13.94 -2.37 46.36
CA THR A 529 14.54 -1.17 45.75
C THR A 529 15.86 -0.84 46.43
N ALA A 530 16.91 -0.63 45.64
CA ALA A 530 18.24 -0.28 46.15
C ALA A 530 18.18 1.05 46.96
N ASN A 531 18.85 1.06 48.12
CA ASN A 531 18.90 2.19 49.05
C ASN A 531 17.57 2.57 49.72
N ALA A 532 16.53 1.77 49.60
CA ALA A 532 15.31 1.93 50.36
C ALA A 532 15.51 1.64 51.83
N ILE A 533 14.88 2.40 52.71
CA ILE A 533 14.86 2.18 54.15
C ILE A 533 13.53 1.50 54.56
N THR A 534 13.58 0.61 55.56
CA THR A 534 12.44 -0.14 56.09
C THR A 534 12.54 -0.26 57.62
N GLY A 535 11.54 -0.86 58.26
CA GLY A 535 11.56 -1.20 59.67
C GLY A 535 11.90 -0.05 60.61
N ASP A 536 12.83 -0.24 61.52
CA ASP A 536 13.21 0.77 62.54
C ASP A 536 13.76 2.07 61.91
N ALA A 537 14.45 2.00 60.79
CA ALA A 537 14.96 3.18 60.10
C ALA A 537 13.81 4.06 59.60
N ALA A 538 12.76 3.47 59.00
CA ALA A 538 11.56 4.19 58.59
C ALA A 538 10.79 4.74 59.80
N LYS A 539 10.62 3.95 60.83
CA LYS A 539 9.96 4.34 62.07
C LYS A 539 10.64 5.51 62.78
N ALA A 540 11.98 5.57 62.76
CA ALA A 540 12.76 6.67 63.33
C ALA A 540 12.45 8.04 62.67
N LEU A 541 12.04 7.98 61.41
CA LEU A 541 11.62 9.16 60.63
C LEU A 541 10.13 9.44 60.67
N GLY A 542 9.36 8.64 61.46
CA GLY A 542 7.90 8.75 61.55
C GLY A 542 7.17 8.19 60.30
N LEU A 543 7.88 7.44 59.44
CA LEU A 543 7.31 6.76 58.29
C LEU A 543 6.79 5.36 58.70
N ASP A 544 5.89 4.82 57.86
CA ASP A 544 5.35 3.46 58.09
C ASP A 544 6.44 2.41 58.01
N SER A 545 6.74 1.74 59.11
CA SER A 545 7.78 0.72 59.23
C SER A 545 7.50 -0.60 58.46
N THR A 546 6.25 -0.77 58.02
CA THR A 546 5.86 -1.96 57.20
C THR A 546 6.15 -1.80 55.72
N LYS A 547 6.53 -0.58 55.30
CA LYS A 547 6.81 -0.21 53.91
C LYS A 547 8.29 0.12 53.70
N ALA A 548 8.66 0.18 52.41
CA ALA A 548 10.00 0.62 52.01
C ALA A 548 9.94 2.04 51.47
N TRP A 549 10.93 2.84 51.82
CA TRP A 549 10.95 4.28 51.53
C TRP A 549 12.31 4.66 50.87
N LEU A 550 12.24 5.28 49.70
CA LEU A 550 13.39 5.81 49.03
C LEU A 550 13.51 7.31 49.24
N LYS A 551 14.65 7.78 49.73
CA LYS A 551 14.97 9.20 49.79
C LYS A 551 15.24 9.74 48.37
N ILE A 552 14.51 10.78 47.97
CA ILE A 552 14.55 11.34 46.61
C ILE A 552 15.65 12.39 46.49
N ASN A 553 15.76 13.32 47.48
CA ASN A 553 16.77 14.38 47.45
C ASN A 553 18.15 13.87 47.90
N LYS A 554 19.20 14.26 47.18
CA LYS A 554 20.60 13.92 47.55
C LYS A 554 21.12 14.75 48.69
N ALA A 555 20.82 16.05 48.69
CA ALA A 555 21.15 16.99 49.76
C ALA A 555 19.86 17.46 50.45
N PRO A 556 19.87 17.86 51.76
CA PRO A 556 18.71 18.38 52.41
C PRO A 556 18.09 19.54 51.67
N LEU A 557 16.76 19.51 51.47
CA LEU A 557 15.96 20.59 50.92
C LEU A 557 15.92 21.72 51.96
N THR A 558 16.63 22.83 51.69
CA THR A 558 16.80 23.93 52.65
C THR A 558 16.03 25.15 52.18
N THR A 559 15.17 25.72 53.06
CA THR A 559 14.37 26.88 52.72
C THR A 559 15.22 28.15 52.63
N ASP A 560 14.89 28.99 51.63
CA ASP A 560 15.50 30.32 51.43
C ASP A 560 14.95 31.40 52.38
N LYS A 561 15.40 32.65 52.23
CA LYS A 561 14.94 33.81 52.99
C LYS A 561 13.42 34.09 52.90
N ASN A 562 12.78 33.60 51.84
CA ASN A 562 11.32 33.68 51.63
C ASN A 562 10.59 32.46 52.17
N GLY A 563 11.29 31.52 52.79
CA GLY A 563 10.73 30.25 53.29
C GLY A 563 10.48 29.23 52.20
N ASN A 564 10.99 29.44 50.98
CA ASN A 564 10.74 28.58 49.85
C ASN A 564 11.86 27.55 49.66
N VAL A 565 11.50 26.32 49.29
CA VAL A 565 12.39 25.31 48.76
C VAL A 565 11.63 24.47 47.71
N SER A 566 12.32 24.04 46.68
CA SER A 566 11.76 23.27 45.57
C SER A 566 12.54 22.00 45.29
N GLN A 567 11.79 20.96 44.92
CA GLN A 567 12.32 19.70 44.33
C GLN A 567 11.63 19.50 42.99
N SER A 568 12.46 19.38 41.91
CA SER A 568 11.97 19.08 40.55
C SER A 568 12.30 17.65 40.15
N GLY A 569 11.74 17.20 39.03
CA GLY A 569 12.02 15.88 38.46
C GLY A 569 11.23 14.77 39.15
N LEU A 570 10.03 15.07 39.61
CA LEU A 570 9.15 14.14 40.31
C LEU A 570 8.03 13.63 39.36
N ALA A 571 7.63 12.38 39.55
CA ALA A 571 6.39 11.85 38.98
C ALA A 571 5.20 12.20 39.85
N ASN A 572 3.99 12.09 39.33
CA ASN A 572 2.78 12.06 40.16
C ASN A 572 2.86 10.94 41.22
N GLY A 573 2.22 11.15 42.34
CA GLY A 573 2.16 10.15 43.40
C GLY A 573 2.26 10.75 44.78
N THR A 574 2.35 9.88 45.80
CA THR A 574 2.42 10.25 47.20
C THR A 574 3.86 10.33 47.65
N TYR A 575 4.19 11.46 48.26
CA TYR A 575 5.51 11.74 48.86
C TYR A 575 5.34 12.10 50.34
N TYR A 576 6.45 12.00 51.09
CA TYR A 576 6.47 12.38 52.49
C TYR A 576 7.66 13.30 52.75
N LEU A 577 7.42 14.51 53.23
CA LEU A 577 8.41 15.46 53.70
C LEU A 577 8.72 15.23 55.17
N VAL A 578 9.95 14.85 55.49
CA VAL A 578 10.44 14.72 56.85
C VAL A 578 11.26 15.96 57.18
N GLU A 579 10.79 16.76 58.15
CA GLU A 579 11.58 17.93 58.62
C GLU A 579 12.73 17.42 59.47
N THR A 580 13.98 17.69 59.03
CA THR A 580 15.17 17.24 59.73
C THR A 580 15.85 18.34 60.56
N LYS A 581 15.51 19.61 60.25
CA LYS A 581 16.03 20.78 61.01
C LYS A 581 15.03 21.92 60.91
N THR A 582 14.79 22.62 62.05
CA THR A 582 13.97 23.84 62.07
C THR A 582 14.77 25.00 62.63
N ASN A 583 14.16 26.20 62.69
CA ASN A 583 14.75 27.40 63.29
C ASN A 583 14.73 27.31 64.80
N GLU A 584 15.67 28.03 65.45
CA GLU A 584 15.69 28.20 66.88
C GLU A 584 14.38 28.82 67.41
N GLY A 585 13.84 28.24 68.45
CA GLY A 585 12.56 28.67 69.07
C GLY A 585 11.32 28.08 68.42
N TYR A 586 11.44 27.24 67.38
CA TYR A 586 10.35 26.50 66.74
C TYR A 586 10.45 25.02 67.00
N ASN A 587 9.31 24.33 67.07
CA ASN A 587 9.27 22.87 67.21
C ASN A 587 9.39 22.22 65.84
N LEU A 588 10.12 21.09 65.75
CA LEU A 588 10.07 20.19 64.61
C LEU A 588 8.65 19.68 64.42
N LEU A 589 8.29 19.37 63.20
CA LEU A 589 7.02 18.72 62.89
C LEU A 589 6.90 17.39 63.63
N LYS A 590 5.71 17.10 64.16
CA LYS A 590 5.41 15.88 64.93
C LYS A 590 5.48 14.62 64.07
N ALA A 591 5.22 14.75 62.78
CA ALA A 591 5.17 13.65 61.80
C ALA A 591 5.51 14.17 60.43
N PRO A 592 5.94 13.30 59.51
CA PRO A 592 6.13 13.62 58.09
C PRO A 592 4.84 14.22 57.49
N VAL A 593 5.04 15.21 56.60
CA VAL A 593 3.93 15.79 55.81
C VAL A 593 3.70 14.95 54.56
N LYS A 594 2.51 14.39 54.42
CA LYS A 594 2.07 13.70 53.22
C LYS A 594 1.74 14.74 52.16
N VAL A 595 2.36 14.58 50.98
CA VAL A 595 2.13 15.42 49.80
C VAL A 595 1.67 14.55 48.65
N GLU A 596 0.59 14.92 47.99
CA GLU A 596 0.09 14.22 46.81
C GLU A 596 0.26 15.09 45.58
N LEU A 597 1.18 14.66 44.66
CA LEU A 597 1.28 15.23 43.35
C LEU A 597 0.27 14.54 42.42
N SER A 598 -0.69 15.29 41.88
CA SER A 598 -1.75 14.80 40.99
C SER A 598 -2.00 15.77 39.84
N ILE A 599 -0.89 16.10 39.12
CA ILE A 599 -0.91 17.03 38.01
C ILE A 599 -1.49 16.32 36.81
N VAL A 600 -2.57 16.87 36.24
CA VAL A 600 -3.21 16.36 35.04
C VAL A 600 -2.53 17.00 33.82
N TYR A 601 -2.21 16.19 32.83
CA TYR A 601 -1.61 16.61 31.56
C TYR A 601 -2.32 15.93 30.40
N THR A 602 -2.35 16.59 29.24
CA THR A 602 -2.89 16.06 27.99
C THR A 602 -1.86 16.25 26.90
N THR A 603 -1.57 15.19 26.19
CA THR A 603 -0.67 15.18 25.03
C THR A 603 -1.46 14.73 23.81
N SER A 604 -1.44 15.50 22.74
CA SER A 604 -1.91 15.04 21.43
C SER A 604 -0.79 14.34 20.70
N THR A 605 -1.13 13.22 20.05
CA THR A 605 -0.19 12.42 19.26
C THR A 605 0.19 13.11 17.96
N LYS A 606 1.44 12.90 17.56
CA LYS A 606 1.96 13.31 16.24
C LYS A 606 2.37 12.12 15.45
N ASP A 607 1.66 11.88 14.35
CA ASP A 607 2.11 10.99 13.29
C ASP A 607 2.60 11.85 12.12
N GLU A 608 3.89 11.76 11.81
CA GLU A 608 4.48 12.49 10.71
C GLU A 608 4.90 11.51 9.62
N TYR A 609 4.33 11.69 8.42
CA TYR A 609 4.67 10.90 7.23
C TYR A 609 5.55 11.74 6.31
N TYR A 610 6.67 11.19 5.90
CA TYR A 610 7.61 11.85 4.99
C TYR A 610 7.77 11.04 3.71
N LYS A 611 7.75 11.76 2.59
CA LYS A 611 8.15 11.28 1.28
C LYS A 611 9.55 11.77 0.99
N ASP A 612 10.44 10.87 0.63
CA ASP A 612 11.80 11.22 0.19
C ASP A 612 11.97 10.85 -1.27
N GLU A 613 11.87 11.83 -2.15
CA GLU A 613 12.16 11.68 -3.58
C GLU A 613 13.43 12.45 -3.92
N LYS A 614 14.43 11.73 -4.42
CA LYS A 614 15.71 12.31 -4.86
C LYS A 614 16.44 13.13 -3.79
N GLY A 615 16.33 12.74 -2.52
CA GLY A 615 16.96 13.43 -1.39
C GLY A 615 16.21 14.66 -0.87
N VAL A 616 15.01 14.95 -1.39
CA VAL A 616 14.13 16.01 -0.90
C VAL A 616 13.05 15.36 -0.03
N LYS A 617 13.11 15.61 1.29
CA LYS A 617 12.09 15.17 2.24
C LYS A 617 10.93 16.15 2.26
N THR A 618 9.76 15.66 1.90
CA THR A 618 8.51 16.43 1.96
C THR A 618 7.61 15.85 3.04
N LEU A 619 7.17 16.69 3.99
CA LEU A 619 6.18 16.31 4.99
C LEU A 619 4.81 16.21 4.32
N VAL A 620 4.19 15.02 4.37
CA VAL A 620 2.91 14.74 3.71
C VAL A 620 1.73 14.97 4.66
N LYS A 621 1.92 14.67 5.96
CA LYS A 621 0.91 14.86 7.00
C LYS A 621 1.56 15.33 8.30
N HIS A 622 0.99 16.35 8.93
CA HIS A 622 1.44 16.90 10.20
C HIS A 622 0.26 17.14 11.13
N GLU A 623 0.29 16.56 12.33
CA GLU A 623 -0.64 16.87 13.39
C GLU A 623 0.07 17.67 14.49
N VAL A 624 -0.49 18.82 14.88
CA VAL A 624 0.13 19.73 15.86
C VAL A 624 -0.12 19.23 17.28
N GLU A 625 0.94 19.13 18.09
CA GLU A 625 0.86 18.81 19.51
C GLU A 625 0.36 20.01 20.32
N THR A 626 -0.63 19.76 21.17
CA THR A 626 -1.06 20.70 22.19
C THR A 626 -0.89 20.04 23.56
N THR A 627 -0.01 20.59 24.41
CA THR A 627 0.16 20.11 25.78
C THR A 627 -0.52 21.08 26.74
N THR A 628 -1.41 20.57 27.58
CA THR A 628 -2.09 21.35 28.63
C THR A 628 -1.81 20.70 29.98
N PHE A 629 -1.32 21.49 30.94
CA PHE A 629 -1.18 21.05 32.31
C PHE A 629 -2.32 21.66 33.15
N THR A 630 -2.97 20.80 33.91
CA THR A 630 -3.98 21.24 34.88
C THR A 630 -3.69 20.57 36.23
N GLU A 631 -3.52 21.36 37.26
CA GLU A 631 -3.44 20.86 38.62
C GLU A 631 -4.79 20.94 39.30
N ASN A 632 -5.11 20.00 40.18
CA ASN A 632 -6.34 20.04 41.01
C ASN A 632 -6.39 21.27 41.92
N SER A 633 -5.33 22.04 41.98
CA SER A 633 -5.22 23.35 42.62
C SER A 633 -4.24 24.30 41.88
N ILE A 634 -4.71 24.89 40.82
CA ILE A 634 -4.37 26.27 40.40
C ILE A 634 -2.97 26.58 39.82
N THR A 635 -2.24 25.74 39.09
CA THR A 635 -1.15 26.34 38.30
C THR A 635 -0.88 25.69 36.96
N SER A 636 -0.63 26.53 35.95
CA SER A 636 -0.23 26.17 34.59
C SER A 636 1.26 25.74 34.46
N THR A 637 1.97 25.44 35.56
CA THR A 637 3.42 25.30 35.60
C THR A 637 3.91 23.89 35.88
N GLY A 638 3.03 22.91 36.08
CA GLY A 638 3.45 21.55 36.46
C GLY A 638 4.15 21.48 37.82
N THR A 639 3.83 22.40 38.76
CA THR A 639 4.41 22.48 40.12
C THR A 639 3.32 22.49 41.14
N HIS A 640 3.37 21.56 42.08
CA HIS A 640 2.52 21.55 43.29
C HIS A 640 3.16 22.39 44.37
N THR A 641 2.35 23.19 45.10
CA THR A 641 2.84 24.02 46.21
C THR A 641 2.20 23.57 47.54
N GLU A 642 3.06 23.23 48.52
CA GLU A 642 2.68 22.80 49.84
C GLU A 642 3.10 23.85 50.89
N THR A 643 2.16 24.36 51.66
CA THR A 643 2.45 25.30 52.78
C THR A 643 2.58 24.55 54.09
N ILE A 644 3.75 24.65 54.73
CA ILE A 644 4.05 23.94 55.98
C ILE A 644 4.32 24.96 57.12
N ILE A 645 3.66 24.77 58.27
CA ILE A 645 3.69 25.68 59.37
C ILE A 645 4.43 25.06 60.57
N ASN A 646 5.40 25.77 61.13
CA ASN A 646 5.97 25.44 62.43
C ASN A 646 5.43 26.35 63.51
N LYS A 647 5.11 25.76 64.67
CA LYS A 647 4.67 26.47 65.88
C LYS A 647 5.88 26.79 66.75
N LYS A 648 5.88 27.93 67.40
CA LYS A 648 6.86 28.27 68.40
C LYS A 648 6.89 27.23 69.53
N GLY A 649 8.07 26.90 70.00
CA GLY A 649 8.27 26.10 71.19
C GLY A 649 8.00 26.89 72.46
N PHE A 650 7.83 26.17 73.59
CA PHE A 650 7.79 26.80 74.87
C PHE A 650 9.16 27.42 75.19
N THR A 651 9.20 28.71 75.55
CA THR A 651 10.41 29.32 76.13
C THR A 651 10.53 28.87 77.57
N LEU A 652 11.58 28.11 77.86
CA LEU A 652 11.89 27.82 79.21
C LEU A 652 12.43 29.10 79.89
N PRO A 653 12.16 29.34 81.22
CA PRO A 653 12.73 30.45 81.94
C PRO A 653 14.26 30.36 81.83
N THR A 654 14.91 31.48 81.60
CA THR A 654 16.42 31.54 81.58
C THR A 654 16.92 31.12 82.96
N THR A 655 17.69 30.00 82.98
CA THR A 655 18.41 29.56 84.18
C THR A 655 19.45 30.62 84.50
N GLY A 656 19.17 31.43 85.66
CA GLY A 656 20.00 32.56 86.04
C GLY A 656 19.40 33.95 85.77
N GLY A 657 18.14 34.04 85.24
CA GLY A 657 17.45 35.29 85.05
C GLY A 657 16.94 35.89 86.38
N MET A 658 16.54 37.13 86.34
CA MET A 658 16.16 37.95 87.48
C MET A 658 15.19 37.32 88.57
N GLY A 659 14.54 36.19 88.23
CA GLY A 659 13.69 35.46 89.21
C GLY A 659 14.50 34.88 90.40
N THR A 660 15.68 34.35 90.17
CA THR A 660 16.53 33.85 91.27
C THR A 660 17.09 34.98 92.11
N ILE A 661 17.41 36.12 91.48
CA ILE A 661 17.87 37.33 92.22
C ILE A 661 16.74 37.89 93.04
N ALA A 662 15.55 37.94 92.49
CA ALA A 662 14.35 38.43 93.20
C ALA A 662 13.98 37.53 94.36
N ILE A 663 13.96 36.22 94.24
CA ILE A 663 13.68 35.23 95.32
C ILE A 663 14.80 35.28 96.35
N THR A 664 16.07 35.35 95.91
CA THR A 664 17.20 35.52 96.88
C THR A 664 17.16 36.84 97.62
N ALA A 665 16.84 37.94 96.95
CA ALA A 665 16.66 39.26 97.60
C ALA A 665 15.48 39.26 98.56
N LEU A 666 14.33 38.61 98.23
CA LEU A 666 13.19 38.46 99.12
C LEU A 666 13.52 37.54 100.28
N GLY A 667 14.24 36.48 100.09
CA GLY A 667 14.74 35.57 101.11
C GLY A 667 15.66 36.26 102.10
N VAL A 668 16.59 37.06 101.64
CA VAL A 668 17.51 37.87 102.42
C VAL A 668 16.77 38.98 103.16
N ALA A 669 15.78 39.65 102.55
CA ALA A 669 14.94 40.65 103.21
C ALA A 669 14.05 40.07 104.33
N LEU A 670 13.47 38.85 104.09
CA LEU A 670 12.74 38.12 105.13
C LEU A 670 13.64 37.63 106.26
N ALA A 671 14.87 37.18 105.96
CA ALA A 671 15.86 36.85 106.99
C ALA A 671 16.23 38.07 107.82
N PHE A 672 16.49 39.24 107.21
CA PHE A 672 16.77 40.50 107.96
C PHE A 672 15.56 40.97 108.77
N ALA A 673 14.38 40.83 108.24
CA ALA A 673 13.13 41.16 109.00
C ALA A 673 12.97 40.19 110.17
N GLY A 674 13.22 38.96 110.04
CA GLY A 674 13.22 37.93 111.09
C GLY A 674 14.27 38.24 112.20
N VAL A 675 15.47 38.63 111.80
CA VAL A 675 16.53 39.05 112.76
C VAL A 675 16.11 40.32 113.50
N LEU A 676 15.51 41.31 112.85
CA LEU A 676 15.01 42.53 113.47
C LEU A 676 13.82 42.25 114.41
N ILE A 677 12.94 41.33 114.06
CA ILE A 677 11.84 40.92 114.94
C ILE A 677 12.38 40.17 116.18
N ILE A 678 13.37 39.29 115.99
CA ILE A 678 13.97 38.59 117.16
C ILE A 678 14.77 39.58 118.00
N GLY A 679 15.49 40.59 117.47
CA GLY A 679 16.17 41.64 118.12
C GLY A 679 15.26 42.57 118.91
N ALA A 680 14.09 42.88 118.33
CA ALA A 680 13.05 43.71 119.01
C ALA A 680 12.33 42.95 120.18
N SER A 681 12.13 41.62 119.93
CA SER A 681 11.53 40.81 121.04
C SER A 681 12.45 40.57 122.21
N ARG A 682 13.77 40.53 122.03
CA ARG A 682 14.76 40.43 123.12
C ARG A 682 14.90 41.72 123.92
N LYS A 683 14.48 42.90 123.46
CA LYS A 683 14.49 44.16 124.19
C LYS A 683 13.23 44.31 125.12
N LYS A 684 12.27 43.44 125.09
CA LYS A 684 11.06 43.44 125.96
C LYS A 684 11.10 42.51 127.16
N THR A 685 12.24 41.79 127.34
CA THR A 685 12.36 40.82 128.46
C THR A 685 13.44 41.25 129.53
N VAL A 686 13.77 42.52 129.57
CA VAL A 686 14.57 43.09 130.69
C VAL A 686 13.79 44.30 131.20
N LYS A 687 12.83 44.07 132.12
CA LYS A 687 12.40 44.74 133.29
C LYS A 687 11.69 43.77 134.16
#